data_6d0446d2f8691177563dd62fbba4ed84
#
_entry.id   6d0446d2f8691177563dd62fbba4ed84
#
_cell.length_a   1.000
_cell.length_b   1.000
_cell.length_c   1.000
_cell.angle_alpha   90.00
_cell.angle_beta   90.00
_cell.angle_gamma   90.00
#
_symmetry.space_group_name_H-M   'P 1'
#
loop_
_entity.id
_entity.type
_entity.pdbx_description
1 polymer ?
#
loop_
_entity_poly.entity_id
_entity_poly.type
_entity_poly.pdbx_seq_one_letter_code
_entity_poly.pdbx_strand_id
1 'polypeptide(L)'
;MSNKIAPLILVCILALSSVASAQKRVKRTARQSIPPATLLLITKVEDERRWDDDLRNLLSSPNAAVRRRAALAAGRIGNEGAVVALANLLETDADANVRSMAAFALGEIESAAGANVLVTTLKNTSTAGELRARTIEALGKIAGALPADQQARKRELGAPIVDALKFELQRRGTADPQTILFGLTAALRSSAPDAGPTIAKFLTHSNPRVRSDAANALARLRLKDGNEELRRLVAADIDPNVRANAARVLGITEDKQSFDALVARATGDPDSRVRVSAIRALASLKDPRAADALLKRGDVLSQRITTHGLAPENNEVLEISTTLGRLLAQKEDPTAVTWLRKLSEAFNHSAPEVDVAFARIAPTAYVASFGTGDQARRKVQETILLDWRAASGVAAGLGEIAALPETVRNKADVAAQAQALLRAMLDYRNSGLTINTLVAVHSEYAIPDVLRALAAFKPQDLATVAQAQLKESDVSIKEAAASILGDLPPSEENTRALAAAWPEASNNPSTDAALAILGALAKQKTAAANEQIKAGLKSGDYLIRQRAADLLKANGAGDFSSEVGTVQTRNTDADYKRALARIGRSVRAVVTTSKGSFTIELLPEAAPLTVDNFVQLAQKDYFRNVTFHRVVANFVIQGGDPRGDGNGGPGYTIRCEINQVLYDRAAVGMALSGKDTGGSQWFVTHAPQPHLDGGYTVFGRVVTGMETVDKIVRGDVIQSIVIK
;
A
#
# COMPACT_ATOMS: atom_id res chain seq x y z
N MET A 1 46.47 74.68 -24.10
CA MET A 1 45.49 74.95 -25.15
C MET A 1 44.40 73.95 -24.99
N SER A 2 43.47 74.20 -24.17
CA SER A 2 42.14 74.78 -24.39
C SER A 2 41.36 74.15 -25.55
N ASN A 3 40.36 73.35 -25.24
CA ASN A 3 38.99 73.64 -25.67
C ASN A 3 37.96 72.80 -24.95
N LYS A 4 37.08 73.52 -24.26
CA LYS A 4 35.84 73.05 -23.64
C LYS A 4 34.77 72.86 -24.76
N ILE A 5 34.02 71.80 -24.73
CA ILE A 5 32.72 71.68 -25.43
C ILE A 5 31.70 71.12 -24.42
N ALA A 6 30.71 71.94 -24.13
CA ALA A 6 29.56 71.59 -23.31
C ALA A 6 28.52 70.77 -24.10
N PRO A 7 27.75 69.82 -23.48
CA PRO A 7 26.66 69.22 -24.12
C PRO A 7 25.35 69.97 -24.01
N LEU A 8 24.67 70.09 -25.11
CA LEU A 8 23.34 70.69 -25.32
C LEU A 8 22.28 69.76 -24.69
N ILE A 9 21.52 70.24 -23.72
CA ILE A 9 20.37 69.56 -23.16
C ILE A 9 19.19 69.79 -24.09
N LEU A 10 18.70 68.75 -24.77
CA LEU A 10 17.45 68.75 -25.54
C LEU A 10 16.30 68.32 -24.63
N VAL A 11 15.45 69.26 -24.26
CA VAL A 11 14.20 68.98 -23.51
C VAL A 11 13.15 68.57 -24.50
N CYS A 12 12.83 67.24 -24.55
CA CYS A 12 11.64 66.74 -25.23
C CYS A 12 10.51 66.65 -24.23
N ILE A 13 9.55 67.53 -24.31
CA ILE A 13 8.24 67.45 -23.63
C ILE A 13 7.42 66.37 -24.33
N LEU A 14 7.33 65.19 -23.76
CA LEU A 14 6.38 64.14 -24.20
C LEU A 14 5.10 64.28 -23.34
N ALA A 15 4.04 64.70 -24.02
CA ALA A 15 2.67 64.69 -23.47
C ALA A 15 2.27 63.26 -23.14
N LEU A 16 2.18 62.92 -21.86
CA LEU A 16 1.61 61.68 -21.34
C LEU A 16 0.11 61.72 -21.46
N SER A 17 -0.42 61.16 -22.52
CA SER A 17 -1.84 60.78 -22.61
C SER A 17 -2.06 59.58 -21.67
N SER A 18 -2.68 59.86 -20.53
CA SER A 18 -3.13 58.82 -19.55
C SER A 18 -4.23 57.99 -20.18
N VAL A 19 -3.89 56.84 -20.76
CA VAL A 19 -4.85 55.77 -20.99
C VAL A 19 -5.02 55.06 -19.65
N ALA A 20 -6.08 55.42 -18.94
CA ALA A 20 -6.53 54.64 -17.77
C ALA A 20 -6.99 53.26 -18.21
N SER A 21 -6.09 52.32 -18.18
CA SER A 21 -6.45 50.87 -18.22
C SER A 21 -7.27 50.57 -16.98
N ALA A 22 -8.56 50.49 -17.16
CA ALA A 22 -9.48 49.92 -16.17
C ALA A 22 -9.14 48.39 -16.04
N GLN A 23 -8.14 48.09 -15.25
CA GLN A 23 -7.98 46.72 -14.73
C GLN A 23 -9.22 46.42 -13.92
N LYS A 24 -10.14 45.60 -14.50
CA LYS A 24 -11.19 44.93 -13.74
C LYS A 24 -10.49 44.17 -12.62
N ARG A 25 -10.46 44.76 -11.42
CA ARG A 25 -10.20 44.01 -10.19
C ARG A 25 -11.24 42.91 -10.14
N VAL A 26 -10.85 41.69 -10.53
CA VAL A 26 -11.60 40.48 -10.18
C VAL A 26 -11.70 40.54 -8.66
N LYS A 27 -12.87 40.86 -8.14
CA LYS A 27 -13.18 40.74 -6.72
C LYS A 27 -12.87 39.30 -6.38
N ARG A 28 -11.74 39.05 -5.70
CA ARG A 28 -11.55 37.80 -4.96
C ARG A 28 -12.73 37.73 -4.03
N THR A 29 -13.75 36.95 -4.38
CA THR A 29 -14.83 36.58 -3.47
C THR A 29 -14.15 36.06 -2.22
N ALA A 30 -14.41 36.71 -1.09
CA ALA A 30 -13.89 36.26 0.20
C ALA A 30 -14.22 34.75 0.30
N ARG A 31 -13.19 33.95 0.50
CA ARG A 31 -13.36 32.48 0.64
C ARG A 31 -14.34 32.28 1.78
N GLN A 32 -15.56 31.84 1.50
CA GLN A 32 -16.56 31.60 2.53
C GLN A 32 -15.98 30.57 3.51
N SER A 33 -15.81 30.95 4.76
CA SER A 33 -15.32 30.04 5.80
C SER A 33 -16.47 29.15 6.29
N ILE A 34 -16.15 27.94 6.68
CA ILE A 34 -17.11 27.04 7.35
C ILE A 34 -17.21 27.48 8.81
N PRO A 35 -18.43 27.72 9.35
CA PRO A 35 -18.58 28.02 10.77
C PRO A 35 -17.98 26.90 11.63
N PRO A 36 -17.23 27.21 12.72
CA PRO A 36 -16.58 26.18 13.54
C PRO A 36 -17.53 25.10 14.08
N ALA A 37 -18.72 25.47 14.51
CA ALA A 37 -19.72 24.50 14.97
C ALA A 37 -20.18 23.56 13.86
N THR A 38 -20.38 24.08 12.64
CA THR A 38 -20.74 23.27 11.46
C THR A 38 -19.61 22.32 11.08
N LEU A 39 -18.34 22.80 11.11
CA LEU A 39 -17.19 21.95 10.82
C LEU A 39 -17.05 20.82 11.86
N LEU A 40 -17.27 21.14 13.14
CA LEU A 40 -17.27 20.14 14.22
C LEU A 40 -18.36 19.08 13.99
N LEU A 41 -19.59 19.51 13.67
CA LEU A 41 -20.70 18.60 13.36
C LEU A 41 -20.34 17.67 12.18
N ILE A 42 -19.89 18.22 11.06
CA ILE A 42 -19.53 17.41 9.88
C ILE A 42 -18.41 16.40 10.23
N THR A 43 -17.39 16.80 10.98
CA THR A 43 -16.28 15.92 11.35
C THR A 43 -16.73 14.78 12.26
N LYS A 44 -17.64 15.06 13.18
CA LYS A 44 -18.23 14.06 14.09
C LYS A 44 -19.08 13.05 13.32
N VAL A 45 -20.01 13.53 12.48
CA VAL A 45 -20.88 12.68 11.64
C VAL A 45 -20.05 11.80 10.70
N GLU A 46 -18.95 12.33 10.13
CA GLU A 46 -18.03 11.59 9.28
C GLU A 46 -17.30 10.47 10.06
N ASP A 47 -16.78 10.77 11.26
CA ASP A 47 -16.07 9.77 12.09
C ASP A 47 -17.02 8.67 12.59
N GLU A 48 -18.27 9.04 12.91
CA GLU A 48 -19.33 8.11 13.30
C GLU A 48 -19.91 7.31 12.11
N ARG A 49 -19.48 7.56 10.88
CA ARG A 49 -20.03 6.96 9.64
C ARG A 49 -21.55 7.11 9.53
N ARG A 50 -22.08 8.24 9.97
CA ARG A 50 -23.50 8.52 10.10
C ARG A 50 -24.02 9.30 8.89
N TRP A 51 -24.93 8.68 8.12
CA TRP A 51 -25.67 9.31 7.03
C TRP A 51 -27.09 9.61 7.48
N ASP A 52 -27.36 10.84 7.87
CA ASP A 52 -28.64 11.30 8.45
C ASP A 52 -29.02 12.68 7.95
N ASP A 53 -30.09 13.23 8.53
CA ASP A 53 -30.62 14.55 8.14
C ASP A 53 -29.66 15.69 8.48
N ASP A 54 -28.84 15.56 9.52
CA ASP A 54 -27.82 16.55 9.84
C ASP A 54 -26.88 16.77 8.65
N LEU A 55 -26.31 15.70 8.09
CA LEU A 55 -25.39 15.79 6.96
C LEU A 55 -26.13 16.08 5.65
N ARG A 56 -27.32 15.49 5.44
CA ARG A 56 -28.13 15.68 4.24
C ARG A 56 -28.51 17.14 4.07
N ASN A 57 -28.97 17.82 5.14
CA ASN A 57 -29.34 19.24 5.11
C ASN A 57 -28.12 20.13 4.77
N LEU A 58 -26.92 19.78 5.18
CA LEU A 58 -25.70 20.54 4.88
C LEU A 58 -25.30 20.50 3.40
N LEU A 59 -25.75 19.50 2.64
CA LEU A 59 -25.58 19.47 1.18
C LEU A 59 -26.38 20.55 0.46
N SER A 60 -27.44 21.10 1.11
CA SER A 60 -28.27 22.22 0.58
C SER A 60 -27.92 23.55 1.23
N SER A 61 -26.83 23.65 2.01
CA SER A 61 -26.43 24.90 2.67
C SER A 61 -26.23 26.06 1.67
N PRO A 62 -26.61 27.29 2.00
CA PRO A 62 -26.31 28.45 1.15
C PRO A 62 -24.79 28.71 1.01
N ASN A 63 -23.98 28.23 1.96
CA ASN A 63 -22.54 28.35 1.95
C ASN A 63 -21.90 27.23 1.12
N ALA A 64 -21.29 27.55 -0.01
CA ALA A 64 -20.64 26.57 -0.89
C ALA A 64 -19.49 25.80 -0.20
N ALA A 65 -18.75 26.42 0.74
CA ALA A 65 -17.70 25.71 1.49
C ALA A 65 -18.31 24.62 2.41
N VAL A 66 -19.49 24.86 2.97
CA VAL A 66 -20.23 23.85 3.76
C VAL A 66 -20.69 22.72 2.86
N ARG A 67 -21.35 23.02 1.72
CA ARG A 67 -21.79 21.98 0.77
C ARG A 67 -20.63 21.10 0.30
N ARG A 68 -19.50 21.74 -0.06
CA ARG A 68 -18.29 21.03 -0.48
C ARG A 68 -17.77 20.10 0.62
N ARG A 69 -17.69 20.57 1.89
CA ARG A 69 -17.19 19.76 3.01
C ARG A 69 -18.15 18.63 3.38
N ALA A 70 -19.47 18.90 3.29
CA ALA A 70 -20.50 17.88 3.50
C ALA A 70 -20.46 16.79 2.40
N ALA A 71 -20.26 17.19 1.14
CA ALA A 71 -20.09 16.23 0.04
C ALA A 71 -18.88 15.31 0.26
N LEU A 72 -17.72 15.86 0.72
CA LEU A 72 -16.55 15.05 1.08
C LEU A 72 -16.89 14.06 2.20
N ALA A 73 -17.59 14.50 3.25
CA ALA A 73 -17.99 13.62 4.34
C ALA A 73 -18.93 12.50 3.87
N ALA A 74 -19.90 12.82 3.02
CA ALA A 74 -20.81 11.82 2.43
C ALA A 74 -20.07 10.75 1.63
N GLY A 75 -19.05 11.15 0.84
CA GLY A 75 -18.17 10.22 0.13
C GLY A 75 -17.39 9.31 1.07
N ARG A 76 -16.75 9.88 2.10
CA ARG A 76 -15.96 9.13 3.11
C ARG A 76 -16.80 8.16 3.93
N ILE A 77 -18.02 8.51 4.26
CA ILE A 77 -18.97 7.62 4.92
C ILE A 77 -19.28 6.42 4.02
N GLY A 78 -19.44 6.65 2.72
CA GLY A 78 -19.63 5.57 1.74
C GLY A 78 -21.04 5.00 1.73
N ASN A 79 -22.05 5.73 2.26
CA ASN A 79 -23.43 5.27 2.26
C ASN A 79 -24.10 5.49 0.90
N GLU A 80 -24.64 4.44 0.29
CA GLU A 80 -25.26 4.48 -1.03
C GLU A 80 -26.46 5.44 -1.10
N GLY A 81 -27.16 5.68 0.02
CA GLY A 81 -28.24 6.65 0.13
C GLY A 81 -27.83 8.10 -0.16
N ALA A 82 -26.53 8.41 -0.18
CA ALA A 82 -26.03 9.74 -0.53
C ALA A 82 -25.92 9.98 -2.05
N VAL A 83 -25.96 8.91 -2.87
CA VAL A 83 -25.68 8.98 -4.32
C VAL A 83 -26.61 9.97 -5.03
N VAL A 84 -27.92 9.95 -4.75
CA VAL A 84 -28.88 10.85 -5.41
C VAL A 84 -28.60 12.32 -5.10
N ALA A 85 -28.30 12.65 -3.84
CA ALA A 85 -28.00 14.02 -3.43
C ALA A 85 -26.68 14.51 -4.04
N LEU A 86 -25.65 13.66 -4.09
CA LEU A 86 -24.36 13.97 -4.69
C LEU A 86 -24.46 14.09 -6.22
N ALA A 87 -25.27 13.26 -6.89
CA ALA A 87 -25.54 13.37 -8.32
C ALA A 87 -26.20 14.73 -8.64
N ASN A 88 -27.19 15.15 -7.86
CA ASN A 88 -27.81 16.45 -8.02
C ASN A 88 -26.83 17.62 -7.84
N LEU A 89 -25.92 17.55 -6.83
CA LEU A 89 -24.87 18.56 -6.66
C LEU A 89 -23.92 18.59 -7.86
N LEU A 90 -23.53 17.44 -8.40
CA LEU A 90 -22.66 17.36 -9.58
C LEU A 90 -23.28 18.03 -10.79
N GLU A 91 -24.57 17.85 -11.03
CA GLU A 91 -25.28 18.38 -12.20
C GLU A 91 -25.63 19.86 -12.05
N THR A 92 -26.06 20.30 -10.87
CA THR A 92 -26.79 21.58 -10.72
C THR A 92 -26.09 22.62 -9.86
N ASP A 93 -25.12 22.28 -9.03
CA ASP A 93 -24.50 23.26 -8.13
C ASP A 93 -23.80 24.38 -8.89
N ALA A 94 -24.07 25.64 -8.47
CA ALA A 94 -23.48 26.82 -9.10
C ALA A 94 -21.95 26.89 -8.90
N ASP A 95 -21.41 26.35 -7.77
CA ASP A 95 -19.97 26.37 -7.46
C ASP A 95 -19.27 25.16 -8.09
N ALA A 96 -18.29 25.42 -8.97
CA ALA A 96 -17.52 24.38 -9.65
C ALA A 96 -16.73 23.47 -8.69
N ASN A 97 -16.30 23.98 -7.54
CA ASN A 97 -15.57 23.16 -6.54
C ASN A 97 -16.53 22.22 -5.81
N VAL A 98 -17.79 22.61 -5.63
CA VAL A 98 -18.83 21.71 -5.09
C VAL A 98 -19.13 20.60 -6.09
N ARG A 99 -19.30 20.92 -7.38
CA ARG A 99 -19.47 19.89 -8.43
C ARG A 99 -18.30 18.93 -8.50
N SER A 100 -17.06 19.44 -8.45
CA SER A 100 -15.85 18.63 -8.46
C SER A 100 -15.76 17.71 -7.22
N MET A 101 -16.14 18.22 -6.04
CA MET A 101 -16.18 17.41 -4.81
C MET A 101 -17.29 16.36 -4.83
N ALA A 102 -18.45 16.67 -5.42
CA ALA A 102 -19.53 15.70 -5.60
C ALA A 102 -19.12 14.55 -6.51
N ALA A 103 -18.39 14.85 -7.62
CA ALA A 103 -17.79 13.79 -8.46
C ALA A 103 -16.82 12.90 -7.66
N PHE A 104 -15.90 13.51 -6.90
CA PHE A 104 -14.97 12.78 -6.03
C PHE A 104 -15.72 11.90 -5.03
N ALA A 105 -16.74 12.46 -4.35
CA ALA A 105 -17.54 11.75 -3.35
C ALA A 105 -18.31 10.55 -3.93
N LEU A 106 -18.87 10.67 -5.13
CA LEU A 106 -19.50 9.56 -5.85
C LEU A 106 -18.49 8.42 -6.11
N GLY A 107 -17.25 8.78 -6.44
CA GLY A 107 -16.17 7.82 -6.59
C GLY A 107 -15.79 7.11 -5.28
N GLU A 108 -15.85 7.81 -4.12
CA GLU A 108 -15.56 7.23 -2.80
C GLU A 108 -16.65 6.27 -2.30
N ILE A 109 -17.91 6.48 -2.73
CA ILE A 109 -19.01 5.56 -2.41
C ILE A 109 -18.88 4.26 -3.21
N GLU A 110 -18.26 4.30 -4.40
CA GLU A 110 -18.05 3.16 -5.28
C GLU A 110 -19.35 2.45 -5.74
N SER A 111 -20.50 3.11 -5.62
CA SER A 111 -21.78 2.54 -6.06
C SER A 111 -22.00 2.70 -7.57
N ALA A 112 -22.40 1.59 -8.22
CA ALA A 112 -22.79 1.59 -9.64
C ALA A 112 -23.91 2.59 -9.97
N ALA A 113 -24.76 2.95 -9.00
CA ALA A 113 -25.83 3.93 -9.14
C ALA A 113 -25.32 5.34 -9.51
N GLY A 114 -24.12 5.70 -9.07
CA GLY A 114 -23.45 6.97 -9.40
C GLY A 114 -22.82 7.02 -10.80
N ALA A 115 -22.71 5.90 -11.51
CA ALA A 115 -21.93 5.84 -12.74
C ALA A 115 -22.52 6.65 -13.90
N ASN A 116 -23.84 6.62 -14.08
CA ASN A 116 -24.50 7.25 -15.24
C ASN A 116 -24.33 8.77 -15.28
N VAL A 117 -24.48 9.46 -14.15
CA VAL A 117 -24.26 10.92 -14.07
C VAL A 117 -22.81 11.29 -14.37
N LEU A 118 -21.85 10.47 -13.91
CA LEU A 118 -20.42 10.65 -14.20
C LEU A 118 -20.14 10.46 -15.69
N VAL A 119 -20.70 9.42 -16.34
CA VAL A 119 -20.56 9.20 -17.79
C VAL A 119 -21.12 10.39 -18.57
N THR A 120 -22.30 10.90 -18.21
CA THR A 120 -22.91 12.08 -18.85
C THR A 120 -22.01 13.31 -18.69
N THR A 121 -21.50 13.56 -17.48
CA THR A 121 -20.59 14.67 -17.20
C THR A 121 -19.28 14.55 -17.99
N LEU A 122 -18.70 13.36 -18.12
CA LEU A 122 -17.46 13.12 -18.85
C LEU A 122 -17.62 13.28 -20.36
N LYS A 123 -18.76 12.88 -20.92
CA LYS A 123 -19.09 13.05 -22.35
C LYS A 123 -19.30 14.51 -22.75
N ASN A 124 -19.64 15.38 -21.80
CA ASN A 124 -19.78 16.79 -22.07
C ASN A 124 -18.39 17.44 -22.27
N THR A 125 -18.05 17.77 -23.50
CA THR A 125 -16.74 18.33 -23.89
C THR A 125 -16.48 19.74 -23.34
N SER A 126 -17.52 20.46 -22.89
CA SER A 126 -17.40 21.76 -22.23
C SER A 126 -17.07 21.67 -20.75
N THR A 127 -17.05 20.47 -20.16
CA THR A 127 -16.70 20.26 -18.76
C THR A 127 -15.29 20.78 -18.49
N ALA A 128 -15.13 21.65 -17.49
CA ALA A 128 -13.86 22.25 -17.10
C ALA A 128 -12.83 21.20 -16.62
N GLY A 129 -11.54 21.50 -16.79
CA GLY A 129 -10.45 20.54 -16.58
C GLY A 129 -10.50 19.81 -15.25
N GLU A 130 -10.58 20.52 -14.10
CA GLU A 130 -10.63 19.87 -12.77
C GLU A 130 -11.86 18.99 -12.58
N LEU A 131 -13.04 19.45 -12.98
CA LEU A 131 -14.25 18.64 -12.89
C LEU A 131 -14.15 17.39 -13.77
N ARG A 132 -13.60 17.53 -14.99
CA ARG A 132 -13.36 16.42 -15.91
C ARG A 132 -12.40 15.40 -15.28
N ALA A 133 -11.30 15.87 -14.70
CA ALA A 133 -10.31 15.04 -14.04
C ALA A 133 -10.93 14.25 -12.86
N ARG A 134 -11.73 14.88 -12.00
CA ARG A 134 -12.40 14.21 -10.89
C ARG A 134 -13.51 13.26 -11.33
N THR A 135 -14.19 13.58 -12.41
CA THR A 135 -15.21 12.70 -12.99
C THR A 135 -14.60 11.40 -13.54
N ILE A 136 -13.48 11.49 -14.23
CA ILE A 136 -12.78 10.30 -14.76
C ILE A 136 -12.19 9.45 -13.62
N GLU A 137 -11.64 10.08 -12.58
CA GLU A 137 -11.18 9.40 -11.37
C GLU A 137 -12.30 8.60 -10.71
N ALA A 138 -13.44 9.24 -10.46
CA ALA A 138 -14.61 8.64 -9.83
C ALA A 138 -15.16 7.46 -10.64
N LEU A 139 -15.26 7.63 -11.95
CA LEU A 139 -15.72 6.55 -12.84
C LEU A 139 -14.77 5.34 -12.81
N GLY A 140 -13.45 5.59 -12.73
CA GLY A 140 -12.46 4.54 -12.57
C GLY A 140 -12.59 3.77 -11.26
N LYS A 141 -12.89 4.46 -10.14
CA LYS A 141 -13.13 3.84 -8.83
C LYS A 141 -14.38 2.95 -8.86
N ILE A 142 -15.50 3.47 -9.34
CA ILE A 142 -16.75 2.70 -9.46
C ILE A 142 -16.52 1.47 -10.34
N ALA A 143 -15.87 1.62 -11.51
CA ALA A 143 -15.57 0.49 -12.38
C ALA A 143 -14.65 -0.54 -11.71
N GLY A 144 -13.67 -0.08 -10.91
CA GLY A 144 -12.75 -0.94 -10.15
C GLY A 144 -13.43 -1.75 -9.06
N ALA A 145 -14.44 -1.16 -8.40
CA ALA A 145 -15.18 -1.77 -7.30
C ALA A 145 -16.26 -2.77 -7.75
N LEU A 146 -16.63 -2.79 -9.04
CA LEU A 146 -17.62 -3.75 -9.55
C LEU A 146 -17.19 -5.19 -9.31
N PRO A 147 -18.11 -6.08 -8.88
CA PRO A 147 -17.88 -7.50 -8.70
C PRO A 147 -17.29 -8.16 -9.95
N ALA A 148 -16.56 -9.27 -9.74
CA ALA A 148 -15.83 -9.95 -10.81
C ALA A 148 -16.76 -10.54 -11.90
N ASP A 149 -18.00 -10.83 -11.59
CA ASP A 149 -19.03 -11.31 -12.52
C ASP A 149 -19.63 -10.20 -13.39
N GLN A 150 -19.45 -8.92 -13.05
CA GLN A 150 -19.96 -7.76 -13.80
C GLN A 150 -18.99 -7.24 -14.86
N GLN A 151 -18.25 -8.11 -15.55
CA GLN A 151 -17.24 -7.72 -16.54
C GLN A 151 -17.80 -6.89 -17.71
N ALA A 152 -19.05 -7.14 -18.12
CA ALA A 152 -19.71 -6.38 -19.18
C ALA A 152 -19.90 -4.91 -18.75
N ARG A 153 -20.42 -4.68 -17.54
CA ARG A 153 -20.59 -3.34 -16.97
C ARG A 153 -19.25 -2.62 -16.76
N LYS A 154 -18.26 -3.33 -16.30
CA LYS A 154 -16.90 -2.81 -16.14
C LYS A 154 -16.33 -2.29 -17.45
N ARG A 155 -16.49 -3.03 -18.56
CA ARG A 155 -16.07 -2.59 -19.91
C ARG A 155 -16.86 -1.37 -20.39
N GLU A 156 -18.17 -1.36 -20.17
CA GLU A 156 -19.05 -0.23 -20.51
C GLU A 156 -18.58 1.07 -19.84
N LEU A 157 -18.23 1.01 -18.54
CA LEU A 157 -17.69 2.16 -17.80
C LEU A 157 -16.25 2.51 -18.19
N GLY A 158 -15.47 1.56 -18.67
CA GLY A 158 -14.10 1.77 -19.16
C GLY A 158 -14.02 2.51 -20.49
N ALA A 159 -14.99 2.33 -21.38
CA ALA A 159 -14.97 2.96 -22.70
C ALA A 159 -14.94 4.50 -22.66
N PRO A 160 -15.78 5.21 -21.90
CA PRO A 160 -15.71 6.68 -21.76
C PRO A 160 -14.37 7.16 -21.20
N ILE A 161 -13.70 6.37 -20.34
CA ILE A 161 -12.38 6.70 -19.79
C ILE A 161 -11.34 6.69 -20.92
N VAL A 162 -11.34 5.65 -21.75
CA VAL A 162 -10.43 5.54 -22.91
C VAL A 162 -10.70 6.65 -23.92
N ASP A 163 -11.97 6.98 -24.19
CA ASP A 163 -12.34 8.06 -25.11
C ASP A 163 -11.89 9.44 -24.58
N ALA A 164 -11.98 9.67 -23.27
CA ALA A 164 -11.43 10.88 -22.65
C ALA A 164 -9.90 10.98 -22.83
N LEU A 165 -9.17 9.88 -22.69
CA LEU A 165 -7.73 9.84 -22.94
C LEU A 165 -7.41 10.11 -24.43
N LYS A 166 -8.18 9.54 -25.37
CA LYS A 166 -8.04 9.83 -26.80
C LYS A 166 -8.30 11.30 -27.10
N PHE A 167 -9.29 11.90 -26.47
CA PHE A 167 -9.58 13.32 -26.59
C PHE A 167 -8.40 14.19 -26.15
N GLU A 168 -7.76 13.87 -25.00
CA GLU A 168 -6.58 14.61 -24.55
C GLU A 168 -5.37 14.45 -25.50
N LEU A 169 -5.19 13.30 -26.14
CA LEU A 169 -4.16 13.11 -27.16
C LEU A 169 -4.36 14.02 -28.39
N GLN A 170 -5.60 14.38 -28.73
CA GLN A 170 -5.92 15.27 -29.86
C GLN A 170 -5.71 16.75 -29.54
N ARG A 171 -5.72 17.14 -28.26
CA ARG A 171 -5.61 18.52 -27.77
C ARG A 171 -4.17 19.02 -27.74
N ARG A 172 -3.45 18.96 -28.84
CA ARG A 172 -2.04 19.35 -28.97
C ARG A 172 -1.72 20.67 -28.26
N GLY A 173 -0.87 20.65 -27.22
CA GLY A 173 -0.42 21.81 -26.45
C GLY A 173 -1.44 22.39 -25.45
N THR A 174 -2.70 21.91 -25.44
CA THR A 174 -3.77 22.33 -24.53
C THR A 174 -4.36 21.19 -23.71
N ALA A 175 -3.75 19.99 -23.80
CA ALA A 175 -4.15 18.82 -23.03
C ALA A 175 -4.02 19.11 -21.52
N ASP A 176 -5.01 18.64 -20.74
CA ASP A 176 -4.97 18.81 -19.29
C ASP A 176 -4.18 17.68 -18.63
N PRO A 177 -3.00 17.96 -18.04
CA PRO A 177 -2.18 16.93 -17.42
C PRO A 177 -2.88 16.16 -16.30
N GLN A 178 -3.77 16.80 -15.55
CA GLN A 178 -4.49 16.15 -14.44
C GLN A 178 -5.52 15.15 -14.98
N THR A 179 -6.26 15.53 -16.04
CA THR A 179 -7.18 14.60 -16.71
C THR A 179 -6.44 13.40 -17.29
N ILE A 180 -5.23 13.59 -17.85
CA ILE A 180 -4.41 12.49 -18.34
C ILE A 180 -4.00 11.56 -17.21
N LEU A 181 -3.42 12.08 -16.11
CA LEU A 181 -2.96 11.28 -14.98
C LEU A 181 -4.08 10.46 -14.34
N PHE A 182 -5.24 11.10 -14.10
CA PHE A 182 -6.40 10.39 -13.55
C PHE A 182 -7.00 9.42 -14.56
N GLY A 183 -6.99 9.77 -15.84
CA GLY A 183 -7.44 8.89 -16.91
C GLY A 183 -6.60 7.61 -17.01
N LEU A 184 -5.27 7.71 -16.92
CA LEU A 184 -4.37 6.55 -16.88
C LEU A 184 -4.66 5.65 -15.70
N THR A 185 -4.86 6.22 -14.51
CA THR A 185 -5.21 5.48 -13.30
C THR A 185 -6.62 4.87 -13.39
N ALA A 186 -7.58 5.61 -13.95
CA ALA A 186 -8.95 5.12 -14.15
C ALA A 186 -9.01 3.97 -15.17
N ALA A 187 -8.23 4.06 -16.26
CA ALA A 187 -8.10 2.97 -17.23
C ALA A 187 -7.51 1.71 -16.61
N LEU A 188 -6.54 1.87 -15.71
CA LEU A 188 -6.02 0.77 -14.89
C LEU A 188 -7.12 0.13 -14.03
N ARG A 189 -7.88 0.94 -13.26
CA ARG A 189 -8.92 0.45 -12.33
C ARG A 189 -10.07 -0.24 -13.07
N SER A 190 -10.51 0.32 -14.19
CA SER A 190 -11.56 -0.26 -15.02
C SER A 190 -11.12 -1.52 -15.78
N SER A 191 -9.81 -1.80 -15.84
CA SER A 191 -9.24 -2.89 -16.64
C SER A 191 -9.78 -2.91 -18.08
N ALA A 192 -9.95 -1.70 -18.67
CA ALA A 192 -10.49 -1.55 -20.02
C ALA A 192 -9.62 -2.30 -21.04
N PRO A 193 -10.14 -3.32 -21.76
CA PRO A 193 -9.32 -4.19 -22.59
C PRO A 193 -8.63 -3.46 -23.75
N ASP A 194 -9.26 -2.38 -24.28
CA ASP A 194 -8.75 -1.61 -25.41
C ASP A 194 -7.93 -0.37 -24.97
N ALA A 195 -7.57 -0.28 -23.70
CA ALA A 195 -6.81 0.85 -23.18
C ALA A 195 -5.34 0.83 -23.61
N GLY A 196 -4.75 -0.35 -23.84
CA GLY A 196 -3.32 -0.52 -24.11
C GLY A 196 -2.78 0.36 -25.23
N PRO A 197 -3.33 0.31 -26.47
CA PRO A 197 -2.86 1.16 -27.57
C PRO A 197 -3.01 2.66 -27.30
N THR A 198 -4.01 3.06 -26.49
CA THR A 198 -4.19 4.46 -26.10
C THR A 198 -3.18 4.88 -25.04
N ILE A 199 -2.98 4.07 -24.00
CA ILE A 199 -2.00 4.31 -22.93
C ILE A 199 -0.58 4.36 -23.51
N ALA A 200 -0.23 3.46 -24.44
CA ALA A 200 1.09 3.42 -25.07
C ALA A 200 1.48 4.73 -25.77
N LYS A 201 0.53 5.48 -26.31
CA LYS A 201 0.79 6.79 -26.94
C LYS A 201 1.29 7.85 -25.95
N PHE A 202 1.01 7.70 -24.66
CA PHE A 202 1.52 8.59 -23.62
C PHE A 202 2.97 8.29 -23.21
N LEU A 203 3.55 7.19 -23.64
CA LEU A 203 4.97 6.88 -23.41
C LEU A 203 5.93 7.89 -24.05
N THR A 204 5.49 8.62 -25.06
CA THR A 204 6.27 9.67 -25.74
C THR A 204 5.93 11.09 -25.28
N HIS A 205 5.09 11.23 -24.24
CA HIS A 205 4.65 12.54 -23.75
C HIS A 205 5.82 13.35 -23.19
N SER A 206 5.83 14.68 -23.39
CA SER A 206 6.91 15.58 -22.91
C SER A 206 7.09 15.57 -21.39
N ASN A 207 6.00 15.46 -20.63
CA ASN A 207 6.04 15.39 -19.16
C ASN A 207 6.45 13.97 -18.70
N PRO A 208 7.58 13.83 -17.98
CA PRO A 208 8.06 12.53 -17.50
C PRO A 208 7.08 11.84 -16.55
N ARG A 209 6.29 12.61 -15.79
CA ARG A 209 5.26 12.03 -14.90
C ARG A 209 4.21 11.27 -15.73
N VAL A 210 3.76 11.82 -16.85
CA VAL A 210 2.80 11.16 -17.73
C VAL A 210 3.40 9.88 -18.34
N ARG A 211 4.66 9.92 -18.80
CA ARG A 211 5.35 8.72 -19.32
C ARG A 211 5.45 7.63 -18.24
N SER A 212 5.84 8.03 -17.03
CA SER A 212 5.97 7.13 -15.89
C SER A 212 4.65 6.46 -15.51
N ASP A 213 3.55 7.25 -15.46
CA ASP A 213 2.23 6.73 -15.08
C ASP A 213 1.62 5.88 -16.20
N ALA A 214 1.88 6.20 -17.46
CA ALA A 214 1.52 5.34 -18.59
C ALA A 214 2.22 3.97 -18.51
N ALA A 215 3.54 3.96 -18.28
CA ALA A 215 4.27 2.72 -18.05
C ALA A 215 3.74 1.96 -16.83
N ASN A 216 3.45 2.64 -15.69
CA ASN A 216 2.87 1.98 -14.53
C ASN A 216 1.50 1.35 -14.82
N ALA A 217 0.64 2.00 -15.60
CA ALA A 217 -0.66 1.45 -16.02
C ALA A 217 -0.49 0.20 -16.89
N LEU A 218 0.39 0.25 -17.89
CA LEU A 218 0.71 -0.92 -18.74
C LEU A 218 1.26 -2.10 -17.93
N ALA A 219 2.16 -1.83 -16.96
CA ALA A 219 2.71 -2.86 -16.08
C ALA A 219 1.61 -3.59 -15.28
N ARG A 220 0.72 -2.83 -14.65
CA ARG A 220 -0.35 -3.38 -13.81
C ARG A 220 -1.42 -4.10 -14.61
N LEU A 221 -1.70 -3.64 -15.81
CA LEU A 221 -2.61 -4.30 -16.77
C LEU A 221 -1.94 -5.47 -17.51
N ARG A 222 -0.62 -5.66 -17.36
CA ARG A 222 0.18 -6.67 -18.08
C ARG A 222 0.06 -6.60 -19.60
N LEU A 223 0.00 -5.38 -20.14
CA LEU A 223 -0.16 -5.13 -21.57
C LEU A 223 1.19 -4.96 -22.25
N LYS A 224 1.32 -5.53 -23.47
CA LYS A 224 2.55 -5.48 -24.29
C LYS A 224 2.61 -4.26 -25.23
N ASP A 225 1.55 -3.45 -25.22
CA ASP A 225 1.46 -2.27 -26.06
C ASP A 225 2.60 -1.29 -25.75
N GLY A 226 3.33 -0.89 -26.77
CA GLY A 226 4.44 0.05 -26.63
C GLY A 226 5.76 -0.56 -26.16
N ASN A 227 5.97 -1.89 -26.20
CA ASN A 227 7.24 -2.51 -25.80
C ASN A 227 8.46 -1.93 -26.52
N GLU A 228 8.35 -1.57 -27.79
CA GLU A 228 9.43 -0.91 -28.53
C GLU A 228 9.84 0.42 -27.90
N GLU A 229 8.86 1.27 -27.57
CA GLU A 229 9.12 2.53 -26.89
C GLU A 229 9.64 2.31 -25.46
N LEU A 230 9.10 1.34 -24.74
CA LEU A 230 9.56 0.99 -23.41
C LEU A 230 11.02 0.53 -23.40
N ARG A 231 11.50 -0.18 -24.43
CA ARG A 231 12.93 -0.51 -24.59
C ARG A 231 13.78 0.76 -24.77
N ARG A 232 13.30 1.77 -25.50
CA ARG A 232 13.97 3.07 -25.61
C ARG A 232 13.99 3.81 -24.28
N LEU A 233 12.86 3.84 -23.57
CA LEU A 233 12.73 4.52 -22.29
C LEU A 233 13.63 3.91 -21.23
N VAL A 234 13.68 2.58 -21.09
CA VAL A 234 14.58 1.93 -20.12
C VAL A 234 16.04 2.21 -20.43
N ALA A 235 16.41 2.31 -21.71
CA ALA A 235 17.77 2.54 -22.13
C ALA A 235 18.23 4.01 -21.99
N ALA A 236 17.35 5.00 -22.13
CA ALA A 236 17.80 6.38 -22.34
C ALA A 236 16.92 7.48 -21.72
N ASP A 237 15.79 7.18 -21.07
CA ASP A 237 14.98 8.26 -20.48
C ASP A 237 15.77 8.97 -19.36
N ILE A 238 15.68 10.30 -19.32
CA ILE A 238 16.37 11.11 -18.33
C ILE A 238 15.79 10.90 -16.92
N ASP A 239 14.48 10.63 -16.82
CA ASP A 239 13.80 10.47 -15.53
C ASP A 239 13.95 9.03 -15.02
N PRO A 240 14.50 8.81 -13.81
CA PRO A 240 14.68 7.49 -13.24
C PRO A 240 13.35 6.75 -12.96
N ASN A 241 12.25 7.46 -12.67
CA ASN A 241 10.96 6.80 -12.46
C ASN A 241 10.43 6.21 -13.77
N VAL A 242 10.66 6.90 -14.89
CA VAL A 242 10.32 6.39 -16.23
C VAL A 242 11.13 5.15 -16.54
N ARG A 243 12.46 5.18 -16.34
CA ARG A 243 13.32 4.00 -16.55
C ARG A 243 12.91 2.82 -15.69
N ALA A 244 12.65 3.07 -14.40
CA ALA A 244 12.23 2.03 -13.45
C ALA A 244 10.88 1.38 -13.83
N ASN A 245 9.89 2.19 -14.21
CA ASN A 245 8.59 1.68 -14.63
C ASN A 245 8.65 0.98 -16.00
N ALA A 246 9.46 1.49 -16.95
CA ALA A 246 9.70 0.81 -18.21
C ALA A 246 10.33 -0.57 -18.01
N ALA A 247 11.37 -0.69 -17.17
CA ALA A 247 11.97 -1.96 -16.81
C ALA A 247 10.92 -2.94 -16.23
N ARG A 248 10.05 -2.45 -15.35
CA ARG A 248 8.99 -3.25 -14.75
C ARG A 248 7.99 -3.78 -15.79
N VAL A 249 7.55 -2.96 -16.75
CA VAL A 249 6.67 -3.43 -17.85
C VAL A 249 7.34 -4.54 -18.64
N LEU A 250 8.57 -4.28 -19.11
CA LEU A 250 9.33 -5.22 -19.93
C LEU A 250 9.54 -6.58 -19.23
N GLY A 251 9.76 -6.54 -17.90
CA GLY A 251 9.81 -7.75 -17.10
C GLY A 251 8.46 -8.49 -17.05
N ILE A 252 7.38 -7.79 -16.71
CA ILE A 252 6.04 -8.39 -16.54
C ILE A 252 5.51 -8.95 -17.88
N THR A 253 5.85 -8.30 -19.00
CA THR A 253 5.45 -8.73 -20.34
C THR A 253 6.42 -9.76 -20.95
N GLU A 254 7.45 -10.16 -20.20
CA GLU A 254 8.49 -11.12 -20.60
C GLU A 254 9.16 -10.75 -21.93
N ASP A 255 9.47 -9.46 -22.11
CA ASP A 255 10.08 -8.95 -23.35
C ASP A 255 11.55 -9.34 -23.46
N LYS A 256 11.84 -10.46 -24.14
CA LYS A 256 13.19 -11.01 -24.28
C LYS A 256 14.19 -10.06 -25.00
N GLN A 257 13.69 -9.16 -25.85
CA GLN A 257 14.53 -8.20 -26.58
C GLN A 257 15.10 -7.11 -25.67
N SER A 258 14.56 -6.94 -24.47
CA SER A 258 15.05 -5.97 -23.46
C SER A 258 16.19 -6.50 -22.61
N PHE A 259 16.61 -7.77 -22.76
CA PHE A 259 17.55 -8.45 -21.86
C PHE A 259 18.84 -7.63 -21.63
N ASP A 260 19.55 -7.25 -22.67
CA ASP A 260 20.84 -6.55 -22.55
C ASP A 260 20.67 -5.16 -21.90
N ALA A 261 19.61 -4.43 -22.27
CA ALA A 261 19.30 -3.14 -21.63
C ALA A 261 18.97 -3.30 -20.15
N LEU A 262 18.23 -4.34 -19.77
CA LEU A 262 17.92 -4.63 -18.37
C LEU A 262 19.16 -5.03 -17.59
N VAL A 263 20.08 -5.85 -18.14
CA VAL A 263 21.36 -6.18 -17.49
C VAL A 263 22.19 -4.92 -17.28
N ALA A 264 22.30 -4.05 -18.29
CA ALA A 264 23.04 -2.79 -18.18
C ALA A 264 22.44 -1.88 -17.08
N ARG A 265 21.11 -1.78 -16.99
CA ARG A 265 20.45 -0.99 -15.93
C ARG A 265 20.57 -1.64 -14.54
N ALA A 266 20.46 -2.95 -14.44
CA ALA A 266 20.58 -3.68 -13.19
C ALA A 266 21.96 -3.53 -12.54
N THR A 267 23.01 -3.43 -13.34
CA THR A 267 24.40 -3.38 -12.85
C THR A 267 24.99 -1.98 -12.78
N GLY A 268 24.52 -1.03 -13.61
CA GLY A 268 25.17 0.27 -13.80
C GLY A 268 24.30 1.52 -13.75
N ASP A 269 22.98 1.43 -13.57
CA ASP A 269 22.17 2.67 -13.46
C ASP A 269 22.56 3.46 -12.21
N PRO A 270 22.72 4.81 -12.30
CA PRO A 270 23.05 5.62 -11.13
C PRO A 270 21.97 5.58 -10.05
N ASP A 271 20.69 5.41 -10.42
CA ASP A 271 19.58 5.37 -9.48
C ASP A 271 19.29 3.93 -9.01
N SER A 272 19.35 3.71 -7.70
CA SER A 272 19.12 2.39 -7.09
C SER A 272 17.72 1.84 -7.36
N ARG A 273 16.71 2.70 -7.50
CA ARG A 273 15.33 2.29 -7.81
C ARG A 273 15.22 1.69 -9.21
N VAL A 274 16.01 2.21 -10.16
CA VAL A 274 16.11 1.66 -11.52
C VAL A 274 16.83 0.32 -11.47
N ARG A 275 17.96 0.22 -10.74
CA ARG A 275 18.70 -1.04 -10.62
C ARG A 275 17.82 -2.15 -10.05
N VAL A 276 17.13 -1.89 -8.92
CA VAL A 276 16.21 -2.86 -8.31
C VAL A 276 15.07 -3.26 -9.25
N SER A 277 14.49 -2.29 -9.99
CA SER A 277 13.43 -2.58 -10.95
C SER A 277 13.91 -3.44 -12.13
N ALA A 278 15.13 -3.20 -12.61
CA ALA A 278 15.75 -3.97 -13.69
C ALA A 278 16.13 -5.39 -13.21
N ILE A 279 16.70 -5.54 -11.99
CA ILE A 279 16.99 -6.84 -11.37
C ILE A 279 15.70 -7.67 -11.28
N ARG A 280 14.62 -7.09 -10.78
CA ARG A 280 13.30 -7.74 -10.69
C ARG A 280 12.74 -8.13 -12.07
N ALA A 281 12.95 -7.29 -13.08
CA ALA A 281 12.55 -7.57 -14.45
C ALA A 281 13.30 -8.78 -15.03
N LEU A 282 14.60 -8.90 -14.77
CA LEU A 282 15.42 -10.07 -15.18
C LEU A 282 14.89 -11.38 -14.60
N ALA A 283 14.44 -11.36 -13.34
CA ALA A 283 13.78 -12.53 -12.73
C ALA A 283 12.54 -12.98 -13.53
N SER A 284 11.75 -12.02 -14.00
CA SER A 284 10.55 -12.29 -14.80
C SER A 284 10.86 -12.80 -16.21
N LEU A 285 11.98 -12.38 -16.79
CA LEU A 285 12.44 -12.91 -18.06
C LEU A 285 12.86 -14.39 -17.99
N LYS A 286 13.17 -14.90 -16.81
CA LYS A 286 13.60 -16.31 -16.58
C LYS A 286 14.81 -16.71 -17.43
N ASP A 287 15.72 -15.77 -17.73
CA ASP A 287 16.91 -16.01 -18.52
C ASP A 287 18.14 -16.16 -17.61
N PRO A 288 18.69 -17.38 -17.46
CA PRO A 288 19.79 -17.64 -16.53
C PRO A 288 21.10 -16.90 -16.89
N ARG A 289 21.25 -16.39 -18.12
CA ARG A 289 22.44 -15.62 -18.52
C ARG A 289 22.65 -14.37 -17.66
N ALA A 290 21.60 -13.85 -16.98
CA ALA A 290 21.72 -12.72 -16.08
C ALA A 290 22.45 -13.07 -14.77
N ALA A 291 22.53 -14.35 -14.40
CA ALA A 291 23.04 -14.78 -13.09
C ALA A 291 24.47 -14.32 -12.82
N ASP A 292 25.39 -14.49 -13.75
CA ASP A 292 26.80 -14.10 -13.58
C ASP A 292 26.97 -12.60 -13.34
N ALA A 293 26.25 -11.76 -14.10
CA ALA A 293 26.31 -10.31 -13.94
C ALA A 293 25.74 -9.87 -12.57
N LEU A 294 24.66 -10.52 -12.13
CA LEU A 294 24.03 -10.26 -10.84
C LEU A 294 24.89 -10.75 -9.67
N LEU A 295 25.52 -11.93 -9.79
CA LEU A 295 26.46 -12.44 -8.77
C LEU A 295 27.66 -11.51 -8.61
N LYS A 296 28.29 -11.08 -9.71
CA LYS A 296 29.40 -10.11 -9.67
C LYS A 296 28.97 -8.81 -8.99
N ARG A 297 27.79 -8.30 -9.32
CA ARG A 297 27.26 -7.10 -8.66
C ARG A 297 26.98 -7.34 -7.19
N GLY A 298 26.36 -8.46 -6.84
CA GLY A 298 26.06 -8.87 -5.47
C GLY A 298 27.31 -9.02 -4.62
N ASP A 299 28.38 -9.58 -5.16
CA ASP A 299 29.67 -9.74 -4.46
C ASP A 299 30.29 -8.38 -4.12
N VAL A 300 30.32 -7.45 -5.07
CA VAL A 300 30.80 -6.07 -4.83
C VAL A 300 29.98 -5.36 -3.74
N LEU A 301 28.68 -5.57 -3.71
CA LEU A 301 27.80 -4.95 -2.71
C LEU A 301 27.96 -5.59 -1.34
N SER A 302 28.05 -6.92 -1.27
CA SER A 302 28.18 -7.66 -0.01
C SER A 302 29.48 -7.36 0.74
N GLN A 303 30.56 -6.99 0.04
CA GLN A 303 31.80 -6.52 0.66
C GLN A 303 31.62 -5.19 1.44
N ARG A 304 30.57 -4.44 1.16
CA ARG A 304 30.23 -3.17 1.84
C ARG A 304 29.25 -3.35 2.99
N ILE A 305 28.68 -4.54 3.15
CA ILE A 305 27.79 -4.86 4.28
C ILE A 305 28.65 -4.95 5.53
N THR A 306 28.57 -3.96 6.40
CA THR A 306 29.30 -3.97 7.68
C THR A 306 28.40 -4.52 8.76
N THR A 307 29.01 -5.12 9.79
CA THR A 307 28.31 -5.67 10.96
C THR A 307 27.54 -4.65 11.80
N HIS A 308 27.68 -3.36 11.50
CA HIS A 308 27.10 -2.25 12.30
C HIS A 308 25.98 -1.48 11.61
N GLY A 309 25.36 -2.02 10.61
CA GLY A 309 24.19 -1.38 9.98
C GLY A 309 24.01 -1.80 8.53
N LEU A 310 22.75 -1.87 8.17
CA LEU A 310 22.32 -2.20 6.82
C LEU A 310 22.58 -0.99 5.92
N ALA A 311 23.43 -1.16 4.90
CA ALA A 311 23.66 -0.13 3.90
C ALA A 311 22.44 0.02 2.97
N PRO A 312 22.23 1.16 2.30
CA PRO A 312 21.15 1.33 1.32
C PRO A 312 21.16 0.25 0.23
N GLU A 313 22.34 -0.27 -0.06
CA GLU A 313 22.57 -1.37 -1.01
C GLU A 313 21.93 -2.70 -0.58
N ASN A 314 21.52 -2.85 0.68
CA ASN A 314 20.88 -4.09 1.12
C ASN A 314 19.60 -4.38 0.36
N ASN A 315 18.80 -3.38 0.03
CA ASN A 315 17.62 -3.58 -0.80
C ASN A 315 17.97 -4.15 -2.18
N GLU A 316 19.11 -3.76 -2.74
CA GLU A 316 19.62 -4.28 -4.02
C GLU A 316 20.13 -5.73 -3.87
N VAL A 317 20.87 -6.02 -2.79
CA VAL A 317 21.37 -7.38 -2.47
C VAL A 317 20.22 -8.36 -2.27
N LEU A 318 19.18 -7.97 -1.52
CA LEU A 318 17.99 -8.80 -1.31
C LEU A 318 17.23 -9.08 -2.61
N GLU A 319 17.13 -8.09 -3.50
CA GLU A 319 16.49 -8.29 -4.81
C GLU A 319 17.34 -9.17 -5.73
N ILE A 320 18.69 -9.05 -5.69
CA ILE A 320 19.60 -9.96 -6.38
C ILE A 320 19.41 -11.40 -5.87
N SER A 321 19.35 -11.59 -4.54
CA SER A 321 19.11 -12.91 -3.93
C SER A 321 17.80 -13.51 -4.45
N THR A 322 16.72 -12.76 -4.37
CA THR A 322 15.40 -13.19 -4.87
C THR A 322 15.44 -13.56 -6.36
N THR A 323 16.14 -12.77 -7.17
CA THR A 323 16.25 -12.98 -8.61
C THR A 323 17.07 -14.23 -8.92
N LEU A 324 18.23 -14.41 -8.27
CA LEU A 324 19.06 -15.62 -8.42
C LEU A 324 18.29 -16.87 -8.01
N GLY A 325 17.52 -16.82 -6.91
CA GLY A 325 16.64 -17.91 -6.48
C GLY A 325 15.65 -18.35 -7.54
N ARG A 326 15.20 -17.42 -8.41
CA ARG A 326 14.29 -17.73 -9.53
C ARG A 326 15.03 -18.23 -10.78
N LEU A 327 16.18 -17.62 -11.10
CA LEU A 327 16.95 -17.94 -12.31
C LEU A 327 17.69 -19.27 -12.21
N LEU A 328 18.18 -19.58 -11.03
CA LEU A 328 19.01 -20.75 -10.74
C LEU A 328 18.28 -21.82 -9.93
N ALA A 329 16.95 -21.77 -9.85
CA ALA A 329 16.17 -22.76 -9.08
C ALA A 329 16.59 -24.19 -9.43
N GLN A 330 16.98 -24.98 -8.41
CA GLN A 330 17.40 -26.40 -8.51
C GLN A 330 18.64 -26.66 -9.40
N LYS A 331 19.44 -25.61 -9.64
CA LYS A 331 20.70 -25.75 -10.41
C LYS A 331 21.90 -26.11 -9.55
N GLU A 332 21.76 -26.00 -8.22
CA GLU A 332 22.84 -26.24 -7.25
C GLU A 332 24.13 -25.46 -7.58
N ASP A 333 23.99 -24.27 -8.20
CA ASP A 333 25.12 -23.44 -8.62
C ASP A 333 26.04 -23.14 -7.44
N PRO A 334 27.30 -23.59 -7.46
CA PRO A 334 28.18 -23.55 -6.29
C PRO A 334 28.60 -22.12 -5.92
N THR A 335 28.65 -21.21 -6.90
CA THR A 335 29.01 -19.81 -6.68
C THR A 335 27.86 -19.09 -5.98
N ALA A 336 26.62 -19.27 -6.48
CA ALA A 336 25.40 -18.70 -5.88
C ALA A 336 25.18 -19.26 -4.47
N VAL A 337 25.32 -20.57 -4.28
CA VAL A 337 25.17 -21.23 -2.97
C VAL A 337 26.19 -20.69 -1.95
N THR A 338 27.44 -20.53 -2.35
CA THR A 338 28.49 -20.00 -1.48
C THR A 338 28.20 -18.56 -1.08
N TRP A 339 27.77 -17.74 -2.04
CA TRP A 339 27.42 -16.34 -1.81
C TRP A 339 26.20 -16.21 -0.89
N LEU A 340 25.13 -16.97 -1.14
CA LEU A 340 23.91 -16.95 -0.31
C LEU A 340 24.16 -17.44 1.11
N ARG A 341 25.00 -18.45 1.30
CA ARG A 341 25.38 -18.94 2.63
C ARG A 341 26.08 -17.84 3.43
N LYS A 342 27.05 -17.14 2.85
CA LYS A 342 27.72 -16.01 3.49
C LYS A 342 26.74 -14.90 3.85
N LEU A 343 25.76 -14.61 2.99
CA LEU A 343 24.74 -13.62 3.27
C LEU A 343 23.80 -14.07 4.40
N SER A 344 23.34 -15.32 4.40
CA SER A 344 22.49 -15.87 5.45
C SER A 344 23.17 -15.75 6.82
N GLU A 345 24.46 -16.08 6.90
CA GLU A 345 25.26 -15.87 8.11
C GLU A 345 25.39 -14.39 8.48
N ALA A 346 25.69 -13.52 7.51
CA ALA A 346 25.85 -12.08 7.74
C ALA A 346 24.56 -11.39 8.22
N PHE A 347 23.41 -11.84 7.74
CA PHE A 347 22.09 -11.36 8.16
C PHE A 347 21.51 -12.15 9.34
N ASN A 348 22.20 -13.13 9.86
CA ASN A 348 21.71 -14.04 10.89
C ASN A 348 20.29 -14.57 10.56
N HIS A 349 20.06 -15.02 9.32
CA HIS A 349 18.76 -15.49 8.81
C HIS A 349 17.60 -14.47 8.89
N SER A 350 17.85 -13.22 9.27
CA SER A 350 16.78 -12.20 9.36
C SER A 350 16.35 -11.60 8.03
N ALA A 351 16.89 -12.10 6.92
CA ALA A 351 16.56 -11.73 5.54
C ALA A 351 15.93 -12.91 4.79
N PRO A 352 14.59 -13.09 4.87
CA PRO A 352 13.89 -14.23 4.26
C PRO A 352 14.20 -14.42 2.76
N GLU A 353 14.49 -13.33 2.05
CA GLU A 353 14.84 -13.36 0.62
C GLU A 353 16.09 -14.22 0.35
N VAL A 354 17.06 -14.22 1.28
CA VAL A 354 18.29 -14.99 1.17
C VAL A 354 18.02 -16.46 1.44
N ASP A 355 17.32 -16.79 2.51
CA ASP A 355 16.98 -18.17 2.89
C ASP A 355 16.10 -18.84 1.83
N VAL A 356 15.07 -18.12 1.33
CA VAL A 356 14.23 -18.59 0.21
C VAL A 356 15.05 -18.83 -1.06
N ALA A 357 15.99 -17.94 -1.40
CA ALA A 357 16.81 -18.11 -2.59
C ALA A 357 17.74 -19.34 -2.43
N PHE A 358 18.34 -19.51 -1.27
CA PHE A 358 19.20 -20.66 -0.99
C PHE A 358 18.41 -21.99 -1.08
N ALA A 359 17.22 -22.03 -0.44
CA ALA A 359 16.33 -23.19 -0.50
C ALA A 359 15.90 -23.54 -1.93
N ARG A 360 15.63 -22.53 -2.76
CA ARG A 360 15.25 -22.74 -4.19
C ARG A 360 16.39 -23.25 -5.04
N ILE A 361 17.60 -22.72 -4.85
CA ILE A 361 18.77 -23.10 -5.67
C ILE A 361 19.30 -24.48 -5.28
N ALA A 362 19.44 -24.73 -3.98
CA ALA A 362 20.05 -25.96 -3.45
C ALA A 362 19.29 -26.47 -2.21
N PRO A 363 18.08 -27.02 -2.37
CA PRO A 363 17.20 -27.38 -1.26
C PRO A 363 17.83 -28.39 -0.30
N THR A 364 18.53 -29.41 -0.82
CA THR A 364 19.24 -30.41 0.00
C THR A 364 20.36 -29.77 0.85
N ALA A 365 21.14 -28.89 0.25
CA ALA A 365 22.20 -28.18 0.96
C ALA A 365 21.65 -27.19 2.01
N TYR A 366 20.51 -26.56 1.71
CA TYR A 366 19.84 -25.66 2.65
C TYR A 366 19.39 -26.40 3.91
N VAL A 367 18.64 -27.50 3.75
CA VAL A 367 18.17 -28.31 4.90
C VAL A 367 19.33 -28.90 5.66
N ALA A 368 20.35 -29.43 4.96
CA ALA A 368 21.54 -29.99 5.59
C ALA A 368 22.38 -28.96 6.38
N SER A 369 22.23 -27.65 6.10
CA SER A 369 22.95 -26.58 6.83
C SER A 369 22.55 -26.49 8.31
N PHE A 370 21.38 -26.99 8.68
CA PHE A 370 20.92 -27.07 10.08
C PHE A 370 21.52 -28.28 10.84
N GLY A 371 22.11 -29.25 10.14
CA GLY A 371 22.60 -30.51 10.71
C GLY A 371 21.59 -31.65 10.56
N THR A 372 21.72 -32.69 11.37
CA THR A 372 20.86 -33.89 11.34
C THR A 372 20.28 -34.23 12.71
N GLY A 373 19.12 -34.90 12.75
CA GLY A 373 18.52 -35.40 13.98
C GLY A 373 18.35 -34.36 15.06
N ASP A 374 18.72 -34.67 16.29
CA ASP A 374 18.56 -33.78 17.46
C ASP A 374 19.36 -32.48 17.36
N GLN A 375 20.52 -32.49 16.68
CA GLN A 375 21.32 -31.28 16.46
C GLN A 375 20.53 -30.24 15.63
N ALA A 376 19.92 -30.67 14.51
CA ALA A 376 19.15 -29.82 13.65
C ALA A 376 17.91 -29.27 14.38
N ARG A 377 17.22 -30.15 15.15
CA ARG A 377 16.08 -29.77 15.98
C ARG A 377 16.47 -28.69 16.99
N ARG A 378 17.54 -28.88 17.74
CA ARG A 378 18.03 -27.88 18.72
C ARG A 378 18.39 -26.57 18.06
N LYS A 379 19.07 -26.60 16.93
CA LYS A 379 19.48 -25.38 16.20
C LYS A 379 18.30 -24.49 15.85
N VAL A 380 17.22 -25.03 15.29
CA VAL A 380 16.04 -24.21 14.95
C VAL A 380 15.26 -23.77 16.17
N GLN A 381 15.26 -24.55 17.26
CA GLN A 381 14.66 -24.15 18.54
C GLN A 381 15.47 -23.03 19.22
N GLU A 382 16.78 -23.06 19.16
CA GLU A 382 17.65 -21.96 19.59
C GLU A 382 17.41 -20.71 18.76
N THR A 383 17.28 -20.85 17.45
CA THR A 383 17.02 -19.72 16.55
C THR A 383 15.73 -18.97 16.94
N ILE A 384 14.62 -19.67 17.16
CA ILE A 384 13.36 -19.03 17.51
C ILE A 384 13.39 -18.39 18.91
N LEU A 385 14.16 -18.99 19.83
CA LEU A 385 14.32 -18.46 21.17
C LEU A 385 15.25 -17.24 21.24
N LEU A 386 16.18 -17.09 20.28
CA LEU A 386 17.15 -15.99 20.25
C LEU A 386 16.70 -14.81 19.39
N ASP A 387 16.07 -15.07 18.26
CA ASP A 387 15.67 -14.04 17.30
C ASP A 387 14.49 -14.52 16.45
N TRP A 388 13.32 -13.97 16.70
CA TRP A 388 12.12 -14.30 15.96
C TRP A 388 12.21 -13.96 14.47
N ARG A 389 12.98 -12.90 14.09
CA ARG A 389 13.17 -12.53 12.68
C ARG A 389 14.01 -13.55 11.95
N ALA A 390 15.06 -14.04 12.61
CA ALA A 390 15.86 -15.16 12.10
C ALA A 390 14.99 -16.41 11.92
N ALA A 391 14.14 -16.71 12.90
CA ALA A 391 13.22 -17.85 12.82
C ALA A 391 12.21 -17.70 11.67
N SER A 392 11.65 -16.50 11.44
CA SER A 392 10.77 -16.23 10.30
C SER A 392 11.49 -16.41 8.97
N GLY A 393 12.77 -15.99 8.86
CA GLY A 393 13.59 -16.21 7.67
C GLY A 393 13.84 -17.71 7.39
N VAL A 394 14.23 -18.46 8.42
CA VAL A 394 14.39 -19.92 8.34
C VAL A 394 13.08 -20.60 7.93
N ALA A 395 11.96 -20.22 8.57
CA ALA A 395 10.65 -20.78 8.24
C ALA A 395 10.26 -20.51 6.77
N ALA A 396 10.53 -19.30 6.26
CA ALA A 396 10.27 -18.97 4.86
C ALA A 396 11.09 -19.84 3.90
N GLY A 397 12.37 -20.04 4.18
CA GLY A 397 13.23 -20.94 3.39
C GLY A 397 12.77 -22.40 3.44
N LEU A 398 12.43 -22.92 4.63
CA LEU A 398 11.91 -24.27 4.77
C LEU A 398 10.56 -24.46 4.06
N GLY A 399 9.67 -23.46 4.14
CA GLY A 399 8.36 -23.49 3.48
C GLY A 399 8.46 -23.53 1.95
N GLU A 400 9.50 -22.93 1.38
CA GLU A 400 9.75 -22.95 -0.07
C GLU A 400 9.96 -24.36 -0.64
N ILE A 401 10.45 -25.28 0.19
CA ILE A 401 10.68 -26.68 -0.17
C ILE A 401 9.37 -27.41 -0.54
N ALA A 402 8.26 -26.98 0.02
CA ALA A 402 6.94 -27.53 -0.32
C ALA A 402 6.60 -27.40 -1.81
N ALA A 403 7.07 -26.33 -2.46
CA ALA A 403 6.81 -26.02 -3.86
C ALA A 403 7.78 -26.70 -4.85
N LEU A 404 8.72 -27.49 -4.39
CA LEU A 404 9.70 -28.18 -5.26
C LEU A 404 8.99 -29.14 -6.22
N PRO A 405 9.40 -29.18 -7.52
CA PRO A 405 8.88 -30.14 -8.47
C PRO A 405 9.29 -31.59 -8.13
N GLU A 406 8.48 -32.56 -8.59
CA GLU A 406 8.74 -33.99 -8.36
C GLU A 406 10.08 -34.48 -8.95
N THR A 407 10.65 -33.72 -9.88
CA THR A 407 11.91 -34.03 -10.52
C THR A 407 13.14 -33.81 -9.63
N VAL A 408 12.96 -33.14 -8.48
CA VAL A 408 14.08 -32.91 -7.53
C VAL A 408 14.45 -34.23 -6.86
N ARG A 409 15.75 -34.55 -6.95
CA ARG A 409 16.28 -35.75 -6.29
C ARG A 409 16.06 -35.70 -4.79
N ASN A 410 15.59 -36.81 -4.21
CA ASN A 410 15.28 -36.95 -2.78
C ASN A 410 14.26 -35.92 -2.25
N LYS A 411 13.36 -35.42 -3.11
CA LYS A 411 12.33 -34.44 -2.70
C LYS A 411 11.58 -34.84 -1.43
N ALA A 412 11.16 -36.12 -1.36
CA ALA A 412 10.40 -36.63 -0.21
C ALA A 412 11.18 -36.52 1.10
N ASP A 413 12.47 -36.87 1.08
CA ASP A 413 13.32 -36.84 2.27
C ASP A 413 13.62 -35.38 2.70
N VAL A 414 13.91 -34.51 1.73
CA VAL A 414 14.15 -33.08 1.99
C VAL A 414 12.89 -32.42 2.54
N ALA A 415 11.72 -32.71 2.00
CA ALA A 415 10.44 -32.21 2.46
C ALA A 415 10.10 -32.73 3.87
N ALA A 416 10.36 -34.03 4.15
CA ALA A 416 10.16 -34.59 5.49
C ALA A 416 11.05 -33.94 6.53
N GLN A 417 12.33 -33.68 6.20
CA GLN A 417 13.26 -32.96 7.08
C GLN A 417 12.82 -31.52 7.32
N ALA A 418 12.40 -30.79 6.26
CA ALA A 418 11.90 -29.42 6.39
C ALA A 418 10.67 -29.36 7.30
N GLN A 419 9.70 -30.26 7.14
CA GLN A 419 8.53 -30.37 8.01
C GLN A 419 8.92 -30.69 9.46
N ALA A 420 9.89 -31.58 9.69
CA ALA A 420 10.36 -31.91 11.02
C ALA A 420 11.01 -30.71 11.72
N LEU A 421 11.76 -29.86 10.99
CA LEU A 421 12.33 -28.65 11.51
C LEU A 421 11.25 -27.59 11.85
N LEU A 422 10.27 -27.40 10.99
CA LEU A 422 9.13 -26.48 11.26
C LEU A 422 8.34 -26.94 12.48
N ARG A 423 8.11 -28.24 12.66
CA ARG A 423 7.45 -28.79 13.85
C ARG A 423 8.29 -28.58 15.11
N ALA A 424 9.62 -28.74 15.02
CA ALA A 424 10.52 -28.44 16.11
C ALA A 424 10.46 -26.95 16.52
N MET A 425 10.29 -26.04 15.56
CA MET A 425 10.08 -24.62 15.85
C MET A 425 8.74 -24.39 16.55
N LEU A 426 7.65 -25.04 16.16
CA LEU A 426 6.36 -24.94 16.89
C LEU A 426 6.43 -25.49 18.31
N ASP A 427 7.28 -26.49 18.53
CA ASP A 427 7.47 -27.16 19.83
C ASP A 427 8.58 -26.50 20.69
N TYR A 428 8.98 -25.26 20.36
CA TYR A 428 10.13 -24.60 21.03
C TYR A 428 9.95 -24.45 22.54
N ARG A 429 8.73 -24.27 23.04
CA ARG A 429 8.44 -24.16 24.47
C ARG A 429 8.73 -25.43 25.25
N ASN A 430 8.66 -26.59 24.59
CA ASN A 430 8.94 -27.91 25.17
C ASN A 430 10.40 -28.37 24.96
N SER A 431 11.24 -27.50 24.41
CA SER A 431 12.63 -27.82 24.06
C SER A 431 13.53 -28.14 25.28
N GLY A 432 13.14 -27.69 26.47
CA GLY A 432 14.00 -27.71 27.65
C GLY A 432 15.21 -26.77 27.59
N LEU A 433 15.33 -25.96 26.52
CA LEU A 433 16.40 -24.99 26.37
C LEU A 433 16.12 -23.76 27.27
N THR A 434 17.12 -23.38 28.05
CA THR A 434 17.10 -22.14 28.82
C THR A 434 18.06 -21.16 28.17
N ILE A 435 17.54 -20.04 27.69
CA ILE A 435 18.36 -18.97 27.11
C ILE A 435 18.38 -17.80 28.08
N ASN A 436 19.58 -17.49 28.52
CA ASN A 436 19.83 -16.37 29.44
C ASN A 436 19.99 -15.08 28.61
N THR A 437 18.88 -14.44 28.24
CA THR A 437 18.89 -13.15 27.52
C THR A 437 18.39 -12.04 28.45
N LEU A 438 19.11 -10.90 28.42
CA LEU A 438 18.71 -9.68 29.13
C LEU A 438 17.61 -8.91 28.36
N VAL A 439 17.26 -9.36 27.16
CA VAL A 439 16.26 -8.72 26.28
C VAL A 439 15.08 -9.69 26.14
N ALA A 440 13.88 -9.19 26.32
CA ALA A 440 12.67 -9.96 26.05
C ALA A 440 12.64 -10.34 24.56
N VAL A 441 12.71 -11.63 24.27
CA VAL A 441 12.58 -12.18 22.92
C VAL A 441 11.15 -12.65 22.74
N HIS A 442 10.47 -12.07 21.77
CA HIS A 442 9.09 -12.40 21.43
C HIS A 442 9.07 -13.57 20.43
N SER A 443 9.45 -14.75 20.88
CA SER A 443 9.51 -15.97 20.04
C SER A 443 8.18 -16.27 19.34
N GLU A 444 7.07 -15.90 19.97
CA GLU A 444 5.71 -16.05 19.45
C GLU A 444 5.49 -15.29 18.13
N TYR A 445 6.25 -14.23 17.84
CA TYR A 445 6.09 -13.45 16.60
C TYR A 445 6.51 -14.23 15.34
N ALA A 446 7.34 -15.26 15.47
CA ALA A 446 7.69 -16.13 14.36
C ALA A 446 6.64 -17.21 14.05
N ILE A 447 5.78 -17.54 15.01
CA ILE A 447 4.84 -18.67 14.88
C ILE A 447 3.89 -18.54 13.69
N PRO A 448 3.32 -17.37 13.35
CA PRO A 448 2.51 -17.21 12.14
C PRO A 448 3.23 -17.63 10.85
N ASP A 449 4.52 -17.29 10.72
CA ASP A 449 5.33 -17.65 9.56
C ASP A 449 5.67 -19.13 9.53
N VAL A 450 5.96 -19.72 10.69
CA VAL A 450 6.20 -21.17 10.82
C VAL A 450 4.95 -21.96 10.46
N LEU A 451 3.76 -21.50 10.89
CA LEU A 451 2.48 -22.13 10.55
C LEU A 451 2.20 -22.06 9.05
N ARG A 452 2.39 -20.89 8.42
CA ARG A 452 2.22 -20.71 6.97
C ARG A 452 3.19 -21.59 6.19
N ALA A 453 4.45 -21.68 6.63
CA ALA A 453 5.45 -22.55 6.02
C ALA A 453 5.09 -24.03 6.14
N LEU A 454 4.60 -24.49 7.30
CA LEU A 454 4.14 -25.85 7.48
C LEU A 454 2.88 -26.14 6.64
N ALA A 455 1.93 -25.18 6.58
CA ALA A 455 0.70 -25.32 5.80
C ALA A 455 0.97 -25.51 4.29
N ALA A 456 2.06 -24.98 3.76
CA ALA A 456 2.46 -25.15 2.37
C ALA A 456 2.68 -26.63 2.01
N PHE A 457 3.09 -27.46 2.94
CA PHE A 457 3.26 -28.91 2.76
C PHE A 457 1.95 -29.69 2.83
N LYS A 458 0.86 -29.10 3.30
CA LYS A 458 -0.46 -29.74 3.46
C LYS A 458 -0.39 -31.07 4.23
N PRO A 459 0.28 -31.13 5.41
CA PRO A 459 0.35 -32.38 6.16
C PRO A 459 -1.06 -32.83 6.61
N GLN A 460 -1.26 -34.14 6.78
CA GLN A 460 -2.59 -34.70 7.10
C GLN A 460 -3.19 -34.16 8.41
N ASP A 461 -2.35 -33.85 9.39
CA ASP A 461 -2.74 -33.30 10.69
C ASP A 461 -2.77 -31.77 10.75
N LEU A 462 -2.72 -31.08 9.60
CA LEU A 462 -2.68 -29.61 9.53
C LEU A 462 -3.85 -28.95 10.27
N ALA A 463 -5.05 -29.53 10.15
CA ALA A 463 -6.23 -29.05 10.87
C ALA A 463 -6.01 -29.10 12.39
N THR A 464 -5.51 -30.24 12.91
CA THR A 464 -5.23 -30.41 14.35
C THR A 464 -4.18 -29.40 14.85
N VAL A 465 -3.10 -29.19 14.06
CA VAL A 465 -2.07 -28.19 14.39
C VAL A 465 -2.68 -26.79 14.45
N ALA A 466 -3.44 -26.39 13.43
CA ALA A 466 -4.07 -25.06 13.39
C ALA A 466 -5.10 -24.87 14.50
N GLN A 467 -5.94 -25.90 14.82
CA GLN A 467 -6.90 -25.85 15.92
C GLN A 467 -6.21 -25.68 17.28
N ALA A 468 -5.03 -26.29 17.47
CA ALA A 468 -4.26 -26.09 18.69
C ALA A 468 -3.80 -24.63 18.82
N GLN A 469 -3.37 -24.02 17.72
CA GLN A 469 -2.89 -22.63 17.69
C GLN A 469 -3.99 -21.57 17.84
N LEU A 470 -5.25 -21.91 17.56
CA LEU A 470 -6.40 -21.01 17.88
C LEU A 470 -6.54 -20.73 19.37
N LYS A 471 -5.95 -21.55 20.24
CA LYS A 471 -5.99 -21.40 21.71
C LYS A 471 -4.93 -20.44 22.24
N GLU A 472 -3.94 -20.05 21.43
CA GLU A 472 -2.91 -19.11 21.83
C GLU A 472 -3.49 -17.70 22.07
N SER A 473 -2.91 -16.95 22.99
CA SER A 473 -3.39 -15.59 23.28
C SER A 473 -2.98 -14.54 22.24
N ASP A 474 -1.92 -14.83 21.47
CA ASP A 474 -1.42 -13.91 20.43
C ASP A 474 -2.39 -13.81 19.25
N VAL A 475 -2.74 -12.56 18.88
CA VAL A 475 -3.74 -12.25 17.84
C VAL A 475 -3.27 -12.74 16.47
N SER A 476 -1.98 -12.57 16.15
CA SER A 476 -1.43 -12.94 14.84
C SER A 476 -1.33 -14.47 14.67
N ILE A 477 -1.10 -15.18 15.77
CA ILE A 477 -1.16 -16.66 15.76
C ILE A 477 -2.59 -17.13 15.49
N LYS A 478 -3.59 -16.56 16.19
CA LYS A 478 -5.01 -16.88 15.94
C LYS A 478 -5.42 -16.56 14.52
N GLU A 479 -4.99 -15.41 13.98
CA GLU A 479 -5.26 -14.99 12.59
C GLU A 479 -4.72 -16.02 11.60
N ALA A 480 -3.45 -16.40 11.74
CA ALA A 480 -2.81 -17.40 10.87
C ALA A 480 -3.50 -18.76 10.95
N ALA A 481 -3.80 -19.21 12.17
CA ALA A 481 -4.50 -20.48 12.40
C ALA A 481 -5.91 -20.49 11.81
N ALA A 482 -6.68 -19.41 12.01
CA ALA A 482 -8.01 -19.26 11.43
C ALA A 482 -7.96 -19.24 9.89
N SER A 483 -7.01 -18.51 9.31
CA SER A 483 -6.82 -18.46 7.86
C SER A 483 -6.53 -19.84 7.27
N ILE A 484 -5.64 -20.60 7.91
CA ILE A 484 -5.32 -21.99 7.51
C ILE A 484 -6.57 -22.87 7.55
N LEU A 485 -7.34 -22.84 8.65
CA LEU A 485 -8.58 -23.63 8.76
C LEU A 485 -9.61 -23.22 7.70
N GLY A 486 -9.68 -21.94 7.36
CA GLY A 486 -10.55 -21.46 6.30
C GLY A 486 -10.14 -21.94 4.90
N ASP A 487 -8.86 -22.24 4.67
CA ASP A 487 -8.36 -22.74 3.38
C ASP A 487 -8.43 -24.27 3.25
N LEU A 488 -8.71 -24.96 4.36
CA LEU A 488 -8.96 -26.41 4.36
C LEU A 488 -10.40 -26.73 3.91
N PRO A 489 -10.66 -27.97 3.45
CA PRO A 489 -12.01 -28.41 3.14
C PRO A 489 -12.99 -28.17 4.30
N PRO A 490 -14.24 -27.81 4.02
CA PRO A 490 -15.26 -27.58 5.04
C PRO A 490 -15.40 -28.78 6.01
N SER A 491 -15.47 -28.49 7.31
CA SER A 491 -15.55 -29.48 8.37
C SER A 491 -16.33 -28.91 9.57
N GLU A 492 -17.19 -29.72 10.18
CA GLU A 492 -17.89 -29.35 11.42
C GLU A 492 -16.92 -29.13 12.58
N GLU A 493 -15.83 -29.89 12.62
CA GLU A 493 -14.80 -29.75 13.62
C GLU A 493 -14.08 -28.40 13.51
N ASN A 494 -13.70 -27.99 12.31
CA ASN A 494 -13.12 -26.68 12.04
C ASN A 494 -14.11 -25.56 12.43
N THR A 495 -15.38 -25.70 12.04
CA THR A 495 -16.42 -24.72 12.40
C THR A 495 -16.55 -24.59 13.92
N ARG A 496 -16.56 -25.70 14.67
CA ARG A 496 -16.62 -25.68 16.14
C ARG A 496 -15.37 -25.05 16.78
N ALA A 497 -14.17 -25.35 16.25
CA ALA A 497 -12.93 -24.77 16.76
C ALA A 497 -12.88 -23.23 16.54
N LEU A 498 -13.28 -22.77 15.35
CA LEU A 498 -13.39 -21.34 15.03
C LEU A 498 -14.42 -20.63 15.91
N ALA A 499 -15.60 -21.26 16.12
CA ALA A 499 -16.63 -20.72 17.00
C ALA A 499 -16.17 -20.64 18.47
N ALA A 500 -15.41 -21.63 18.94
CA ALA A 500 -14.86 -21.62 20.30
C ALA A 500 -13.81 -20.52 20.53
N ALA A 501 -13.06 -20.11 19.50
CA ALA A 501 -12.08 -19.03 19.58
C ALA A 501 -12.72 -17.61 19.46
N TRP A 502 -13.95 -17.53 18.97
CA TRP A 502 -14.66 -16.29 18.69
C TRP A 502 -14.79 -15.33 19.91
N PRO A 503 -15.23 -15.79 21.11
CA PRO A 503 -15.47 -14.87 22.22
C PRO A 503 -14.22 -14.07 22.64
N GLU A 504 -13.06 -14.71 22.66
CA GLU A 504 -11.80 -14.04 23.00
C GLU A 504 -11.35 -13.09 21.87
N ALA A 505 -11.42 -13.56 20.61
CA ALA A 505 -11.02 -12.77 19.47
C ALA A 505 -11.90 -11.52 19.26
N SER A 506 -13.23 -11.65 19.44
CA SER A 506 -14.18 -10.54 19.26
C SER A 506 -14.10 -9.45 20.33
N ASN A 507 -13.53 -9.76 21.50
CA ASN A 507 -13.30 -8.83 22.60
C ASN A 507 -11.88 -8.25 22.63
N ASN A 508 -11.01 -8.68 21.70
CA ASN A 508 -9.64 -8.15 21.62
C ASN A 508 -9.66 -6.74 20.98
N PRO A 509 -8.86 -5.78 21.50
CA PRO A 509 -8.70 -4.47 20.88
C PRO A 509 -8.20 -4.49 19.45
N SER A 510 -7.42 -5.52 19.03
CA SER A 510 -7.12 -5.79 17.63
C SER A 510 -8.21 -6.67 17.01
N THR A 511 -8.76 -6.22 15.90
CA THR A 511 -9.84 -6.93 15.19
C THR A 511 -9.36 -8.06 14.28
N ASP A 512 -8.03 -8.20 14.07
CA ASP A 512 -7.48 -9.06 13.01
C ASP A 512 -7.87 -10.54 13.18
N ALA A 513 -7.74 -11.10 14.38
CA ALA A 513 -8.16 -12.47 14.64
C ALA A 513 -9.69 -12.67 14.47
N ALA A 514 -10.50 -11.71 14.91
CA ALA A 514 -11.96 -11.79 14.75
C ALA A 514 -12.36 -11.76 13.27
N LEU A 515 -11.77 -10.86 12.48
CA LEU A 515 -12.01 -10.76 11.03
C LEU A 515 -11.56 -12.02 10.29
N ALA A 516 -10.42 -12.60 10.69
CA ALA A 516 -9.93 -13.86 10.12
C ALA A 516 -10.85 -15.04 10.45
N ILE A 517 -11.34 -15.14 11.69
CA ILE A 517 -12.31 -16.17 12.10
C ILE A 517 -13.62 -16.05 11.30
N LEU A 518 -14.17 -14.83 11.14
CA LEU A 518 -15.36 -14.63 10.30
C LEU A 518 -15.12 -15.05 8.86
N GLY A 519 -13.95 -14.67 8.30
CA GLY A 519 -13.56 -15.06 6.94
C GLY A 519 -13.41 -16.57 6.78
N ALA A 520 -12.84 -17.25 7.76
CA ALA A 520 -12.69 -18.71 7.79
C ALA A 520 -14.05 -19.42 7.89
N LEU A 521 -14.92 -18.95 8.78
CA LEU A 521 -16.31 -19.46 8.91
C LEU A 521 -17.08 -19.30 7.59
N ALA A 522 -16.94 -18.15 6.91
CA ALA A 522 -17.62 -17.91 5.64
C ALA A 522 -17.18 -18.91 4.55
N LYS A 523 -15.91 -19.31 4.54
CA LYS A 523 -15.39 -20.33 3.60
C LYS A 523 -15.90 -21.74 3.90
N GLN A 524 -16.37 -22.04 5.11
CA GLN A 524 -17.01 -23.32 5.42
C GLN A 524 -18.36 -23.50 4.71
N LYS A 525 -19.05 -22.42 4.33
CA LYS A 525 -20.31 -22.42 3.54
C LYS A 525 -21.41 -23.31 4.12
N THR A 526 -21.45 -23.55 5.43
CA THR A 526 -22.48 -24.34 6.11
C THR A 526 -23.49 -23.43 6.82
N ALA A 527 -24.71 -23.91 7.04
CA ALA A 527 -25.71 -23.20 7.82
C ALA A 527 -25.20 -22.90 9.25
N ALA A 528 -24.51 -23.86 9.87
CA ALA A 528 -23.92 -23.71 11.20
C ALA A 528 -22.85 -22.61 11.23
N ALA A 529 -22.00 -22.52 10.20
CA ALA A 529 -21.00 -21.45 10.07
C ALA A 529 -21.67 -20.07 9.89
N ASN A 530 -22.73 -19.96 9.07
CA ASN A 530 -23.47 -18.71 8.92
C ASN A 530 -24.13 -18.26 10.24
N GLU A 531 -24.65 -19.17 11.05
CA GLU A 531 -25.16 -18.83 12.39
C GLU A 531 -24.06 -18.28 13.30
N GLN A 532 -22.83 -18.82 13.21
CA GLN A 532 -21.70 -18.26 13.97
C GLN A 532 -21.29 -16.88 13.45
N ILE A 533 -21.35 -16.63 12.14
CA ILE A 533 -21.06 -15.31 11.56
C ILE A 533 -22.07 -14.26 12.08
N LYS A 534 -23.35 -14.62 12.28
CA LYS A 534 -24.36 -13.71 12.84
C LYS A 534 -23.98 -13.18 14.23
N ALA A 535 -23.17 -13.90 15.00
CA ALA A 535 -22.66 -13.38 16.27
C ALA A 535 -21.81 -12.10 16.08
N GLY A 536 -21.17 -11.95 14.92
CA GLY A 536 -20.42 -10.75 14.56
C GLY A 536 -21.28 -9.51 14.40
N LEU A 537 -22.57 -9.63 14.03
CA LEU A 537 -23.49 -8.51 13.93
C LEU A 537 -23.76 -7.83 15.28
N LYS A 538 -23.54 -8.56 16.39
CA LYS A 538 -23.72 -8.08 17.77
C LYS A 538 -22.45 -7.47 18.38
N SER A 539 -21.34 -7.44 17.63
CA SER A 539 -20.07 -6.88 18.12
C SER A 539 -20.20 -5.38 18.43
N GLY A 540 -19.52 -4.91 19.46
CA GLY A 540 -19.31 -3.48 19.70
C GLY A 540 -18.47 -2.80 18.61
N ASP A 541 -17.63 -3.56 17.89
CA ASP A 541 -16.79 -3.04 16.84
C ASP A 541 -17.52 -2.99 15.49
N TYR A 542 -17.48 -1.81 14.85
CA TYR A 542 -18.14 -1.56 13.57
C TYR A 542 -17.57 -2.42 12.43
N LEU A 543 -16.24 -2.61 12.37
CA LEU A 543 -15.60 -3.39 11.30
C LEU A 543 -16.02 -4.86 11.36
N ILE A 544 -16.17 -5.39 12.56
CA ILE A 544 -16.65 -6.75 12.76
C ILE A 544 -18.11 -6.88 12.29
N ARG A 545 -18.99 -5.94 12.66
CA ARG A 545 -20.40 -5.94 12.21
C ARG A 545 -20.51 -5.83 10.68
N GLN A 546 -19.75 -4.88 10.09
CA GLN A 546 -19.72 -4.70 8.62
C GLN A 546 -19.25 -6.00 7.93
N ARG A 547 -18.13 -6.58 8.41
CA ARG A 547 -17.60 -7.81 7.84
C ARG A 547 -18.58 -8.98 7.94
N ALA A 548 -19.28 -9.12 9.07
CA ALA A 548 -20.27 -10.17 9.25
C ALA A 548 -21.44 -10.01 8.26
N ALA A 549 -21.97 -8.79 8.10
CA ALA A 549 -23.05 -8.49 7.15
C ALA A 549 -22.64 -8.80 5.70
N ASP A 550 -21.44 -8.35 5.29
CA ASP A 550 -20.91 -8.57 3.94
C ASP A 550 -20.74 -10.07 3.64
N LEU A 551 -20.21 -10.84 4.60
CA LEU A 551 -20.00 -12.29 4.45
C LEU A 551 -21.32 -13.06 4.40
N LEU A 552 -22.30 -12.71 5.23
CA LEU A 552 -23.63 -13.33 5.20
C LEU A 552 -24.33 -13.08 3.86
N LYS A 553 -24.26 -11.84 3.36
CA LYS A 553 -24.79 -11.47 2.04
C LYS A 553 -24.10 -12.26 0.91
N ALA A 554 -22.76 -12.34 0.94
CA ALA A 554 -21.97 -13.09 -0.04
C ALA A 554 -22.27 -14.59 -0.01
N ASN A 555 -22.58 -15.16 1.16
CA ASN A 555 -22.96 -16.55 1.33
C ASN A 555 -24.44 -16.82 0.98
N GLY A 556 -25.23 -15.81 0.62
CA GLY A 556 -26.67 -15.96 0.37
C GLY A 556 -27.50 -16.23 1.63
N ALA A 557 -26.96 -15.92 2.82
CA ALA A 557 -27.61 -16.16 4.11
C ALA A 557 -28.55 -15.02 4.55
N GLY A 558 -28.65 -13.94 3.76
CA GLY A 558 -29.49 -12.77 3.99
C GLY A 558 -28.72 -11.45 3.88
N ASP A 559 -29.45 -10.35 3.73
CA ASP A 559 -28.90 -8.99 3.77
C ASP A 559 -29.12 -8.39 5.16
N PHE A 560 -28.05 -8.20 5.90
CA PHE A 560 -28.02 -7.65 7.26
C PHE A 560 -27.41 -6.26 7.31
N SER A 561 -27.33 -5.55 6.19
CA SER A 561 -26.69 -4.23 6.09
C SER A 561 -27.32 -3.20 7.06
N SER A 562 -28.63 -3.33 7.35
CA SER A 562 -29.35 -2.46 8.31
C SER A 562 -28.93 -2.67 9.77
N GLU A 563 -28.32 -3.83 10.09
CA GLU A 563 -27.89 -4.17 11.45
C GLU A 563 -26.47 -3.66 11.77
N VAL A 564 -25.73 -3.20 10.75
CA VAL A 564 -24.34 -2.69 10.94
C VAL A 564 -24.31 -1.46 11.84
N GLY A 565 -25.27 -0.56 11.68
CA GLY A 565 -25.41 0.65 12.50
C GLY A 565 -24.25 1.65 12.29
N THR A 566 -24.04 2.50 13.29
CA THR A 566 -23.00 3.54 13.28
C THR A 566 -21.74 3.10 14.02
N VAL A 567 -20.66 3.85 13.81
CA VAL A 567 -19.38 3.64 14.52
C VAL A 567 -19.51 4.14 15.97
N GLN A 568 -19.10 3.35 16.92
CA GLN A 568 -18.85 3.79 18.30
C GLN A 568 -17.42 4.39 18.33
N THR A 569 -17.33 5.69 18.09
CA THR A 569 -16.03 6.37 18.09
C THR A 569 -15.51 6.57 19.51
N ARG A 570 -14.18 6.49 19.65
CA ARG A 570 -13.49 6.82 20.90
C ARG A 570 -13.29 8.32 21.13
N ASN A 571 -13.47 9.12 20.06
CA ASN A 571 -13.22 10.54 20.09
C ASN A 571 -14.32 11.28 20.88
N THR A 572 -13.91 12.18 21.77
CA THR A 572 -14.79 13.11 22.49
C THR A 572 -14.86 14.45 21.75
N ASP A 573 -15.79 15.32 22.14
CA ASP A 573 -15.86 16.69 21.62
C ASP A 573 -14.55 17.48 21.81
N ALA A 574 -13.80 17.20 22.88
CA ALA A 574 -12.48 17.79 23.11
C ALA A 574 -11.46 17.32 22.09
N ASP A 575 -11.49 16.05 21.71
CA ASP A 575 -10.59 15.47 20.70
C ASP A 575 -10.86 16.08 19.31
N TYR A 576 -12.13 16.18 18.91
CA TYR A 576 -12.49 16.85 17.66
C TYR A 576 -12.04 18.30 17.65
N LYS A 577 -12.32 19.07 18.72
CA LYS A 577 -11.88 20.47 18.83
C LYS A 577 -10.36 20.61 18.76
N ARG A 578 -9.62 19.73 19.42
CA ARG A 578 -8.15 19.70 19.37
C ARG A 578 -7.64 19.43 17.95
N ALA A 579 -8.20 18.44 17.26
CA ALA A 579 -7.84 18.11 15.89
C ALA A 579 -8.11 19.29 14.93
N LEU A 580 -9.31 19.86 15.01
CA LEU A 580 -9.72 20.99 14.17
C LEU A 580 -8.95 22.29 14.46
N ALA A 581 -8.45 22.49 15.68
CA ALA A 581 -7.64 23.68 16.04
C ALA A 581 -6.28 23.70 15.32
N ARG A 582 -5.85 22.61 14.67
CA ARG A 582 -4.63 22.58 13.86
C ARG A 582 -4.85 23.04 12.42
N ILE A 583 -6.09 23.12 11.96
CA ILE A 583 -6.42 23.62 10.62
C ILE A 583 -5.94 25.07 10.47
N GLY A 584 -5.26 25.36 9.36
CA GLY A 584 -4.65 26.67 9.10
C GLY A 584 -3.32 26.92 9.82
N ARG A 585 -2.77 25.93 10.53
CA ARG A 585 -1.47 26.03 11.20
C ARG A 585 -0.44 25.12 10.52
N SER A 586 0.81 25.55 10.47
CA SER A 586 1.92 24.70 10.08
C SER A 586 2.23 23.75 11.25
N VAL A 587 2.10 22.45 11.03
CA VAL A 587 2.43 21.41 12.00
C VAL A 587 3.47 20.51 11.37
N ARG A 588 4.63 20.37 12.01
CA ARG A 588 5.74 19.57 11.48
C ARG A 588 6.15 18.48 12.46
N ALA A 589 6.52 17.34 11.92
CA ALA A 589 7.10 16.22 12.67
C ALA A 589 8.54 16.01 12.20
N VAL A 590 9.50 16.14 13.10
CA VAL A 590 10.91 15.80 12.87
C VAL A 590 11.12 14.35 13.29
N VAL A 591 11.37 13.48 12.34
CA VAL A 591 11.63 12.05 12.55
C VAL A 591 13.13 11.84 12.55
N THR A 592 13.68 11.35 13.65
CA THR A 592 15.09 10.97 13.79
C THR A 592 15.19 9.45 13.75
N THR A 593 16.07 8.95 12.89
CA THR A 593 16.28 7.51 12.66
C THR A 593 17.74 7.14 12.78
N SER A 594 18.04 5.84 12.74
CA SER A 594 19.42 5.32 12.64
C SER A 594 20.19 5.80 11.37
N LYS A 595 19.48 6.32 10.34
CA LYS A 595 20.06 6.81 9.07
C LYS A 595 20.12 8.35 8.95
N GLY A 596 19.70 9.07 9.97
CA GLY A 596 19.58 10.52 9.97
C GLY A 596 18.16 11.00 10.22
N SER A 597 17.87 12.25 9.89
CA SER A 597 16.58 12.86 10.18
C SER A 597 15.88 13.34 8.91
N PHE A 598 14.55 13.33 8.92
CA PHE A 598 13.70 13.97 7.91
C PHE A 598 12.53 14.67 8.57
N THR A 599 11.94 15.64 7.87
CA THR A 599 10.81 16.43 8.41
C THR A 599 9.58 16.20 7.56
N ILE A 600 8.48 15.84 8.22
CA ILE A 600 7.15 15.73 7.63
C ILE A 600 6.38 17.02 7.93
N GLU A 601 5.84 17.68 6.92
CA GLU A 601 4.76 18.65 7.06
C GLU A 601 3.43 17.90 7.11
N LEU A 602 2.71 18.02 8.22
CA LEU A 602 1.42 17.38 8.42
C LEU A 602 0.29 18.20 7.77
N LEU A 603 -0.76 17.56 7.31
CA LEU A 603 -1.84 18.14 6.51
C LEU A 603 -3.20 18.08 7.25
N PRO A 604 -3.39 18.89 8.32
CA PRO A 604 -4.63 18.84 9.10
C PRO A 604 -5.89 19.26 8.33
N GLU A 605 -5.76 20.02 7.23
CA GLU A 605 -6.89 20.34 6.34
C GLU A 605 -7.39 19.11 5.57
N ALA A 606 -6.48 18.20 5.24
CA ALA A 606 -6.80 17.01 4.45
C ALA A 606 -7.28 15.85 5.33
N ALA A 607 -6.68 15.68 6.52
CA ALA A 607 -6.93 14.55 7.41
C ALA A 607 -6.78 14.95 8.89
N PRO A 608 -7.70 15.76 9.45
CA PRO A 608 -7.56 16.33 10.79
C PRO A 608 -7.46 15.27 11.91
N LEU A 609 -8.24 14.20 11.87
CA LEU A 609 -8.23 13.16 12.90
C LEU A 609 -7.01 12.24 12.79
N THR A 610 -6.59 11.93 11.57
CA THR A 610 -5.37 11.15 11.32
C THR A 610 -4.14 11.90 11.79
N VAL A 611 -4.05 13.20 11.50
CA VAL A 611 -2.97 14.07 11.99
C VAL A 611 -2.99 14.15 13.52
N ASP A 612 -4.17 14.32 14.13
CA ASP A 612 -4.27 14.36 15.59
C ASP A 612 -3.81 13.05 16.22
N ASN A 613 -4.24 11.91 15.69
CA ASN A 613 -3.81 10.59 16.14
C ASN A 613 -2.30 10.43 16.07
N PHE A 614 -1.68 10.77 14.93
CA PHE A 614 -0.23 10.70 14.76
C PHE A 614 0.51 11.60 15.77
N VAL A 615 0.04 12.83 15.95
CA VAL A 615 0.62 13.79 16.92
C VAL A 615 0.51 13.26 18.35
N GLN A 616 -0.66 12.72 18.74
CA GLN A 616 -0.85 12.17 20.09
C GLN A 616 0.05 10.96 20.36
N LEU A 617 0.22 10.07 19.38
CA LEU A 617 1.15 8.94 19.49
C LEU A 617 2.61 9.41 19.59
N ALA A 618 3.02 10.38 18.76
CA ALA A 618 4.36 10.94 18.80
C ALA A 618 4.67 11.63 20.16
N GLN A 619 3.72 12.39 20.69
CA GLN A 619 3.86 13.05 22.01
C GLN A 619 3.93 12.08 23.20
N LYS A 620 3.41 10.87 23.04
CA LYS A 620 3.52 9.77 24.02
C LYS A 620 4.78 8.93 23.83
N ASP A 621 5.69 9.37 22.97
CA ASP A 621 6.91 8.64 22.61
C ASP A 621 6.66 7.21 22.06
N TYR A 622 5.45 6.97 21.52
CA TYR A 622 5.01 5.66 21.04
C TYR A 622 5.91 5.07 19.95
N PHE A 623 6.51 5.92 19.12
CA PHE A 623 7.34 5.50 17.98
C PHE A 623 8.81 5.24 18.35
N ARG A 624 9.23 5.50 19.59
CA ARG A 624 10.62 5.24 20.01
C ARG A 624 10.95 3.75 19.91
N ASN A 625 12.09 3.44 19.30
CA ASN A 625 12.59 2.11 19.05
C ASN A 625 11.70 1.24 18.10
N VAL A 626 10.69 1.83 17.47
CA VAL A 626 9.88 1.16 16.46
C VAL A 626 10.68 1.08 15.15
N THR A 627 10.63 -0.08 14.50
CA THR A 627 11.38 -0.32 13.27
C THR A 627 10.58 0.01 12.01
N PHE A 628 11.29 0.31 10.92
CA PHE A 628 10.73 0.21 9.58
C PHE A 628 10.69 -1.27 9.19
N HIS A 629 9.58 -1.93 9.49
CA HIS A 629 9.42 -3.37 9.31
C HIS A 629 9.27 -3.78 7.84
N ARG A 630 8.86 -2.86 6.97
CA ARG A 630 8.68 -3.10 5.53
C ARG A 630 9.30 -1.97 4.72
N VAL A 631 10.22 -2.33 3.84
CA VAL A 631 10.83 -1.43 2.87
C VAL A 631 10.76 -2.08 1.49
N VAL A 632 10.12 -1.41 0.55
CA VAL A 632 10.00 -1.87 -0.84
C VAL A 632 10.58 -0.79 -1.73
N ALA A 633 11.74 -1.07 -2.32
CA ALA A 633 12.40 -0.14 -3.21
C ALA A 633 11.48 0.31 -4.36
N ASN A 634 11.55 1.61 -4.71
CA ASN A 634 10.67 2.27 -5.67
C ASN A 634 9.17 2.28 -5.30
N PHE A 635 8.83 1.91 -4.07
CA PHE A 635 7.46 1.94 -3.57
C PHE A 635 7.38 2.74 -2.26
N VAL A 636 7.61 2.12 -1.11
CA VAL A 636 7.46 2.76 0.21
C VAL A 636 8.48 2.27 1.23
N ILE A 637 8.73 3.10 2.25
CA ILE A 637 9.13 2.64 3.59
C ILE A 637 7.89 2.66 4.48
N GLN A 638 7.71 1.66 5.33
CA GLN A 638 6.57 1.53 6.25
C GLN A 638 7.08 1.19 7.66
N GLY A 639 6.58 1.95 8.62
CA GLY A 639 6.88 1.79 10.05
C GLY A 639 5.66 2.07 10.92
N GLY A 640 5.87 2.27 12.23
CA GLY A 640 4.80 2.58 13.18
C GLY A 640 4.14 1.35 13.81
N ASP A 641 4.66 0.16 13.54
CA ASP A 641 4.26 -1.09 14.18
C ASP A 641 5.20 -1.39 15.36
N PRO A 642 4.70 -1.41 16.61
CA PRO A 642 5.53 -1.68 17.79
C PRO A 642 6.03 -3.13 17.87
N ARG A 643 5.36 -4.10 17.21
CA ARG A 643 5.82 -5.49 17.11
C ARG A 643 6.94 -5.64 16.08
N GLY A 644 6.89 -4.86 15.00
CA GLY A 644 7.84 -4.91 13.90
C GLY A 644 7.67 -6.13 12.98
N ASP A 645 6.50 -6.78 13.00
CA ASP A 645 6.10 -7.91 12.15
C ASP A 645 4.99 -7.54 11.14
N GLY A 646 4.48 -6.33 11.19
CA GLY A 646 3.39 -5.82 10.37
C GLY A 646 2.00 -5.90 11.02
N ASN A 647 1.87 -6.59 12.17
CA ASN A 647 0.59 -6.90 12.81
C ASN A 647 0.32 -6.06 14.07
N GLY A 648 1.26 -5.20 14.47
CA GLY A 648 1.10 -4.36 15.65
C GLY A 648 0.40 -3.04 15.38
N GLY A 649 -0.25 -2.51 16.43
CA GLY A 649 -0.99 -1.25 16.37
C GLY A 649 -1.20 -0.66 17.77
N PRO A 650 -1.91 0.46 17.88
CA PRO A 650 -2.09 1.20 19.13
C PRO A 650 -3.21 0.61 20.03
N GLY A 651 -3.78 -0.53 19.67
CA GLY A 651 -4.92 -1.15 20.36
C GLY A 651 -6.28 -0.52 20.01
N TYR A 652 -6.36 0.15 18.86
CA TYR A 652 -7.61 0.73 18.32
C TYR A 652 -7.44 1.05 16.85
N THR A 653 -8.55 1.25 16.15
CA THR A 653 -8.57 1.73 14.76
C THR A 653 -9.12 3.15 14.65
N ILE A 654 -8.70 3.86 13.60
CA ILE A 654 -9.22 5.17 13.19
C ILE A 654 -9.84 5.08 11.80
N ARG A 655 -10.82 5.96 11.56
CA ARG A 655 -11.52 6.03 10.27
C ARG A 655 -10.64 6.64 9.19
N CYS A 656 -10.80 6.14 7.96
CA CYS A 656 -10.13 6.71 6.81
C CYS A 656 -10.62 8.13 6.53
N GLU A 657 -9.68 9.04 6.32
CA GLU A 657 -9.94 10.41 5.85
C GLU A 657 -9.41 10.57 4.41
N ILE A 658 -9.93 9.73 3.50
CA ILE A 658 -9.54 9.74 2.09
C ILE A 658 -9.72 11.16 1.53
N ASN A 659 -8.73 11.63 0.78
CA ASN A 659 -8.68 13.02 0.32
C ASN A 659 -8.07 13.13 -1.08
N GLN A 660 -8.07 14.34 -1.61
CA GLN A 660 -7.63 14.63 -2.98
C GLN A 660 -6.13 14.83 -3.15
N VAL A 661 -5.34 14.65 -2.08
CA VAL A 661 -3.87 14.77 -2.13
C VAL A 661 -3.30 13.52 -2.80
N LEU A 662 -2.42 13.72 -3.79
CA LEU A 662 -1.85 12.63 -4.56
C LEU A 662 -0.68 11.97 -3.82
N TYR A 663 -0.51 10.68 -4.06
CA TYR A 663 0.66 9.92 -3.64
C TYR A 663 1.86 10.17 -4.56
N ASP A 664 2.32 11.40 -4.60
CA ASP A 664 3.60 11.75 -5.21
C ASP A 664 4.78 11.22 -4.40
N ARG A 665 6.02 11.35 -4.90
CA ARG A 665 7.21 11.10 -4.09
C ARG A 665 7.13 11.94 -2.81
N ALA A 666 7.51 11.36 -1.67
CA ALA A 666 7.51 11.97 -0.34
C ALA A 666 6.13 12.11 0.31
N ALA A 667 5.04 11.60 -0.28
CA ALA A 667 3.75 11.57 0.39
C ALA A 667 3.79 10.62 1.60
N VAL A 668 3.13 11.03 2.70
CA VAL A 668 3.01 10.24 3.92
C VAL A 668 1.56 9.78 4.05
N GLY A 669 1.37 8.48 4.07
CA GLY A 669 0.06 7.84 4.12
C GLY A 669 -0.14 6.93 5.32
N MET A 670 -1.41 6.76 5.74
CA MET A 670 -1.81 5.79 6.75
C MET A 670 -1.86 4.39 6.13
N ALA A 671 -1.15 3.43 6.73
CA ALA A 671 -1.23 2.03 6.31
C ALA A 671 -2.55 1.41 6.78
N LEU A 672 -3.13 0.56 5.93
CA LEU A 672 -4.44 -0.05 6.13
C LEU A 672 -4.41 -1.53 5.74
N SER A 673 -5.15 -2.36 6.47
CA SER A 673 -5.53 -3.73 6.11
C SER A 673 -6.96 -3.81 5.53
N GLY A 674 -7.49 -2.69 5.07
CA GLY A 674 -8.84 -2.47 4.56
C GLY A 674 -9.36 -1.10 4.97
N LYS A 675 -10.56 -0.73 4.50
CA LYS A 675 -11.17 0.56 4.84
C LYS A 675 -11.39 0.65 6.36
N ASP A 676 -11.05 1.80 6.96
CA ASP A 676 -11.24 2.12 8.38
C ASP A 676 -10.39 1.31 9.39
N THR A 677 -9.31 0.67 8.94
CA THR A 677 -8.37 -0.09 9.79
C THR A 677 -7.09 0.69 10.14
N GLY A 678 -7.04 2.00 9.93
CA GLY A 678 -5.89 2.83 10.29
C GLY A 678 -5.59 2.76 11.80
N GLY A 679 -4.32 2.92 12.16
CA GLY A 679 -3.88 2.87 13.55
C GLY A 679 -2.63 3.70 13.78
N SER A 680 -1.51 3.05 14.03
CA SER A 680 -0.19 3.68 14.20
C SER A 680 0.74 3.48 12.99
N GLN A 681 0.45 2.54 12.09
CA GLN A 681 1.32 2.26 10.96
C GLN A 681 1.17 3.31 9.86
N TRP A 682 2.29 3.81 9.37
CA TRP A 682 2.36 4.81 8.31
C TRP A 682 3.49 4.51 7.35
N PHE A 683 3.41 5.08 6.14
CA PHE A 683 4.42 4.88 5.11
C PHE A 683 4.79 6.18 4.39
N VAL A 684 5.98 6.21 3.78
CA VAL A 684 6.45 7.29 2.91
C VAL A 684 6.74 6.74 1.53
N THR A 685 6.27 7.41 0.48
CA THR A 685 6.47 6.98 -0.91
C THR A 685 7.84 7.39 -1.46
N HIS A 686 8.57 6.43 -2.06
CA HIS A 686 9.83 6.68 -2.78
C HIS A 686 9.65 7.31 -4.17
N ALA A 687 8.51 7.06 -4.77
CA ALA A 687 8.15 7.53 -6.12
C ALA A 687 6.62 7.73 -6.18
N PRO A 688 6.09 8.39 -7.21
CA PRO A 688 4.65 8.50 -7.40
C PRO A 688 3.95 7.15 -7.46
N GLN A 689 2.85 7.02 -6.72
CA GLN A 689 2.07 5.78 -6.61
C GLN A 689 0.58 6.04 -6.92
N PRO A 690 0.22 6.34 -8.18
CA PRO A 690 -1.13 6.79 -8.53
C PRO A 690 -2.23 5.77 -8.23
N HIS A 691 -1.88 4.50 -8.08
CA HIS A 691 -2.84 3.47 -7.70
C HIS A 691 -3.31 3.56 -6.24
N LEU A 692 -2.57 4.30 -5.38
CA LEU A 692 -2.95 4.57 -4.00
C LEU A 692 -3.86 5.80 -3.88
N ASP A 693 -3.91 6.66 -4.90
CA ASP A 693 -4.70 7.90 -4.88
C ASP A 693 -6.17 7.57 -4.61
N GLY A 694 -6.76 8.27 -3.63
CA GLY A 694 -8.14 8.06 -3.22
C GLY A 694 -8.46 6.67 -2.63
N GLY A 695 -7.46 5.85 -2.29
CA GLY A 695 -7.63 4.57 -1.60
C GLY A 695 -7.05 4.57 -0.19
N TYR A 696 -6.13 5.50 0.09
CA TYR A 696 -5.45 5.64 1.37
C TYR A 696 -5.42 7.09 1.81
N THR A 697 -5.46 7.33 3.12
CA THR A 697 -5.40 8.68 3.68
C THR A 697 -3.98 9.25 3.57
N VAL A 698 -3.80 10.31 2.77
CA VAL A 698 -2.57 11.14 2.83
C VAL A 698 -2.73 12.14 3.97
N PHE A 699 -1.79 12.12 4.93
CA PHE A 699 -1.85 13.03 6.08
C PHE A 699 -0.60 13.89 6.27
N GLY A 700 0.40 13.74 5.38
CA GLY A 700 1.63 14.51 5.44
C GLY A 700 2.46 14.42 4.16
N ARG A 701 3.55 15.20 4.14
CA ARG A 701 4.56 15.18 3.09
C ARG A 701 5.94 15.42 3.69
N VAL A 702 6.93 14.64 3.31
CA VAL A 702 8.33 14.92 3.67
C VAL A 702 8.80 16.15 2.90
N VAL A 703 9.22 17.19 3.64
CA VAL A 703 9.66 18.47 3.07
C VAL A 703 11.17 18.67 3.12
N THR A 704 11.87 17.93 3.98
CA THR A 704 13.34 17.87 4.02
C THR A 704 13.79 16.47 4.42
N GLY A 705 14.97 16.06 3.93
CA GLY A 705 15.57 14.77 4.32
C GLY A 705 15.06 13.56 3.52
N MET A 706 14.55 13.74 2.28
CA MET A 706 14.16 12.61 1.43
C MET A 706 15.35 11.68 1.09
N GLU A 707 16.57 12.21 1.10
CA GLU A 707 17.81 11.42 0.98
C GLU A 707 18.03 10.47 2.18
N THR A 708 17.53 10.83 3.37
CA THR A 708 17.49 9.93 4.52
C THR A 708 16.44 8.83 4.31
N VAL A 709 15.25 9.18 3.84
CA VAL A 709 14.18 8.21 3.53
C VAL A 709 14.67 7.17 2.50
N ASP A 710 15.40 7.60 1.47
CA ASP A 710 15.96 6.70 0.44
C ASP A 710 17.03 5.73 0.99
N LYS A 711 17.67 6.05 2.12
CA LYS A 711 18.70 5.20 2.76
C LYS A 711 18.10 4.21 3.77
N ILE A 712 16.85 4.36 4.16
CA ILE A 712 16.22 3.48 5.13
C ILE A 712 16.06 2.07 4.53
N VAL A 713 16.43 1.06 5.32
CA VAL A 713 16.25 -0.35 5.02
C VAL A 713 15.42 -1.02 6.11
N ARG A 714 14.91 -2.21 5.82
CA ARG A 714 14.15 -2.98 6.80
C ARG A 714 14.97 -3.23 8.07
N GLY A 715 14.37 -2.96 9.23
CA GLY A 715 15.00 -3.07 10.53
C GLY A 715 15.62 -1.77 11.06
N ASP A 716 15.76 -0.72 10.24
CA ASP A 716 16.17 0.59 10.74
C ASP A 716 15.17 1.14 11.77
N VAL A 717 15.69 1.86 12.76
CA VAL A 717 14.94 2.23 13.98
C VAL A 717 14.55 3.70 13.95
N ILE A 718 13.33 4.01 14.33
CA ILE A 718 12.87 5.35 14.69
C ILE A 718 13.35 5.64 16.11
N GLN A 719 14.25 6.62 16.26
CA GLN A 719 14.81 7.03 17.56
C GLN A 719 13.88 8.00 18.27
N SER A 720 13.26 8.91 17.53
CA SER A 720 12.29 9.87 18.08
C SER A 720 11.45 10.51 16.97
N ILE A 721 10.24 10.98 17.35
CA ILE A 721 9.43 11.89 16.52
C ILE A 721 9.07 13.11 17.38
N VAL A 722 9.53 14.30 16.99
CA VAL A 722 9.28 15.55 17.69
C VAL A 722 8.34 16.42 16.87
N ILE A 723 7.23 16.84 17.48
CA ILE A 723 6.24 17.75 16.86
C ILE A 723 6.63 19.21 17.10
N LYS A 724 6.63 19.99 16.02
CA LYS A 724 6.95 21.43 16.02
C LYS A 724 5.81 22.26 15.42
#